data_059a4fb0ccbb8054d4ed65907333f2b8
#
_entry.id   059a4fb0ccbb8054d4ed65907333f2b8
#
_cell.length_a   1.000
_cell.length_b   1.000
_cell.length_c   1.000
_cell.angle_alpha   90.00
_cell.angle_beta   90.00
_cell.angle_gamma   90.00
#
_symmetry.space_group_name_H-M   'P 1'
#
loop_
_entity.id
_entity.type
_entity.pdbx_description
1 polymer ?
#
loop_
_entity_poly.entity_id
_entity_poly.type
_entity_poly.pdbx_seq_one_letter_code
_entity_poly.pdbx_strand_id
1 'polypeptide(L)'
;MEDFDFKLQPGQKLERSAKPSGKPLISIATAYYNCKDYIMQTANSILNQTFPFWEWNIVNDGSKEEGTKEILEKLEKLDSRIHVINQENAGRLVARDNAVKKAKADLVFILDSDDVIDKTYLECAYFTMLTNPDATWAYADTVTFDGQEFLWKKLFDCEEEKKENLLPVCALIKKQAILDVGGYAKVDKDVHEDWHMWLRMIEKGLYPVRMNFYGFWYRSKKEGGTMASIKNDASRQKHAEEEIKKQAKKIKHNVTALQYPMTTNFDFDSYPYVFDWDREKVNVDDKKNLLFIFPWFKLGGADKFNYDLLSSIDRNKYNITILTTEPCEYVWRQKFEKFGEVFDLTSFLHRRDWPAFIHYIMKSRSIDLVFESQSYFGYYVIPWLKSYFPEVPFVDYIHAENWGWRNGEYPRDSTGIAGLLDRTYTCTKYLKSEMETEMGRTTDNVLPVYIGVDETEFDETKVNIEDDEDLKEVYDKYKDMRKILYCCRISIEKRPILALKILKKLCSENSNTVLFVVGNGPNMQQMKKEASKLGLQKNIVFFGSKNDVKPFYKACDVELICSLSEGLTLTTYEAMAMKRPVVSANVGGQKELIDNTCGRIVDNIQKQQDLFIEDYSEEEIDRYAKALNEILDSKNYEEMKENARKKILNGFTIGNMKKIMTKEIEELTSNKSKVGLDSPKYREMYSQYLVLYNQLDQRTYFSDKGGIGVDGNFYEEKTQRLKDQLWKNPAWRGFIKFLQKTGIMKAAKKAGVDRKIKEKVAKNLK
;
A
#
# COMPACT_ATOMS: atom_id res chain seq x y z
N MET A 1 -4.25 -11.28 9.83
CA MET A 1 -4.51 -10.27 8.78
C MET A 1 -5.59 -9.36 9.32
N GLU A 2 -5.31 -8.07 9.47
CA GLU A 2 -6.39 -7.13 9.77
C GLU A 2 -7.33 -7.12 8.56
N ASP A 3 -8.61 -7.25 8.80
CA ASP A 3 -9.60 -7.32 7.76
C ASP A 3 -9.89 -5.93 7.17
N PHE A 4 -10.30 -5.89 5.91
CA PHE A 4 -10.78 -4.68 5.26
C PHE A 4 -11.97 -4.10 6.03
N ASP A 5 -11.92 -2.81 6.35
CA ASP A 5 -13.00 -2.16 7.12
C ASP A 5 -14.11 -1.65 6.19
N PHE A 6 -15.18 -2.42 6.08
CA PHE A 6 -16.38 -2.09 5.31
C PHE A 6 -17.19 -0.93 5.89
N LYS A 7 -16.88 -0.47 7.11
CA LYS A 7 -17.55 0.67 7.75
C LYS A 7 -17.00 2.02 7.29
N LEU A 8 -15.80 2.05 6.72
CA LEU A 8 -15.18 3.26 6.17
C LEU A 8 -15.72 3.59 4.77
N GLN A 9 -17.04 3.68 4.66
CA GLN A 9 -17.73 3.94 3.40
C GLN A 9 -17.52 5.38 2.93
N PRO A 10 -17.27 5.62 1.64
CA PRO A 10 -17.23 6.97 1.07
C PRO A 10 -18.59 7.71 1.25
N GLY A 11 -18.52 9.03 1.36
CA GLY A 11 -19.72 9.86 1.34
C GLY A 11 -20.57 9.85 2.63
N GLN A 12 -20.12 9.24 3.73
CA GLN A 12 -20.85 9.30 5.00
C GLN A 12 -21.02 10.76 5.50
N LYS A 13 -20.06 11.62 5.19
CA LYS A 13 -20.13 13.06 5.47
C LYS A 13 -19.52 13.86 4.32
N LEU A 14 -19.92 15.12 4.24
CA LEU A 14 -19.29 16.08 3.32
C LEU A 14 -17.97 16.57 3.94
N GLU A 15 -16.87 16.35 3.23
CA GLU A 15 -15.51 16.70 3.70
C GLU A 15 -14.89 17.86 2.91
N ARG A 16 -15.43 18.18 1.73
CA ARG A 16 -14.84 19.11 0.79
C ARG A 16 -15.86 20.10 0.24
N SER A 17 -15.43 21.35 0.03
CA SER A 17 -16.25 22.41 -0.54
C SER A 17 -15.60 23.05 -1.80
N ALA A 18 -14.95 22.25 -2.64
CA ALA A 18 -14.32 22.76 -3.86
C ALA A 18 -15.38 23.33 -4.83
N LYS A 19 -15.23 24.58 -5.21
CA LYS A 19 -16.07 25.24 -6.24
C LYS A 19 -15.21 25.54 -7.47
N PRO A 20 -14.98 24.58 -8.35
CA PRO A 20 -14.25 24.89 -9.57
C PRO A 20 -15.12 25.68 -10.53
N SER A 21 -14.49 26.57 -11.23
CA SER A 21 -15.02 27.19 -12.43
C SER A 21 -14.48 26.46 -13.65
N GLY A 22 -15.24 26.44 -14.72
CA GLY A 22 -14.78 25.96 -16.02
C GLY A 22 -15.57 24.78 -16.61
N LYS A 23 -15.23 24.43 -17.87
CA LYS A 23 -15.88 23.33 -18.60
C LYS A 23 -15.59 21.99 -17.92
N PRO A 24 -16.61 21.11 -17.67
CA PRO A 24 -16.38 19.79 -17.10
C PRO A 24 -15.53 18.91 -18.03
N LEU A 25 -14.68 18.10 -17.45
CA LEU A 25 -13.89 17.05 -18.13
C LEU A 25 -14.57 15.68 -18.01
N ILE A 26 -15.42 15.52 -17.00
CA ILE A 26 -16.20 14.32 -16.74
C ILE A 26 -17.67 14.72 -16.57
N SER A 27 -18.58 14.02 -17.24
CA SER A 27 -20.02 14.11 -16.97
C SER A 27 -20.45 12.83 -16.25
N ILE A 28 -20.91 12.96 -15.00
CA ILE A 28 -21.47 11.83 -14.25
C ILE A 28 -22.91 11.63 -14.68
N ALA A 29 -23.30 10.42 -15.03
CA ALA A 29 -24.63 10.07 -15.52
C ALA A 29 -25.32 9.10 -14.56
N THR A 30 -26.45 9.52 -13.96
CA THR A 30 -27.21 8.76 -12.98
C THR A 30 -28.67 8.67 -13.39
N ALA A 31 -29.22 7.45 -13.43
CA ALA A 31 -30.65 7.20 -13.46
C ALA A 31 -31.18 7.16 -12.02
N TYR A 32 -32.21 7.94 -11.72
CA TYR A 32 -32.81 8.02 -10.39
C TYR A 32 -34.28 7.59 -10.43
N TYR A 33 -34.65 6.66 -9.54
CA TYR A 33 -36.04 6.28 -9.31
C TYR A 33 -36.24 5.79 -7.89
N ASN A 34 -37.06 6.49 -7.09
CA ASN A 34 -37.42 6.12 -5.70
C ASN A 34 -36.19 5.72 -4.85
N CYS A 35 -35.23 6.61 -4.70
CA CYS A 35 -33.92 6.32 -4.07
C CYS A 35 -33.50 7.42 -3.05
N LYS A 36 -34.45 8.03 -2.36
CA LYS A 36 -34.19 9.17 -1.49
C LYS A 36 -33.25 8.87 -0.32
N ASP A 37 -33.32 7.63 0.21
CA ASP A 37 -32.58 7.25 1.41
C ASP A 37 -31.05 7.14 1.16
N TYR A 38 -30.64 6.94 -0.09
CA TYR A 38 -29.24 6.70 -0.45
C TYR A 38 -28.58 7.86 -1.19
N ILE A 39 -29.34 8.63 -1.98
CA ILE A 39 -28.80 9.63 -2.92
C ILE A 39 -27.91 10.68 -2.24
N MET A 40 -28.14 11.00 -0.96
CA MET A 40 -27.30 11.97 -0.25
C MET A 40 -25.90 11.43 0.05
N GLN A 41 -25.75 10.12 0.33
CA GLN A 41 -24.43 9.52 0.48
C GLN A 41 -23.69 9.46 -0.86
N THR A 42 -24.41 9.11 -1.94
CA THR A 42 -23.88 9.19 -3.31
C THR A 42 -23.39 10.61 -3.62
N ALA A 43 -24.22 11.64 -3.35
CA ALA A 43 -23.87 13.04 -3.55
C ALA A 43 -22.62 13.45 -2.76
N ASN A 44 -22.54 13.09 -1.50
CA ASN A 44 -21.35 13.38 -0.69
C ASN A 44 -20.10 12.71 -1.27
N SER A 45 -20.20 11.46 -1.78
CA SER A 45 -19.05 10.78 -2.40
C SER A 45 -18.57 11.48 -3.67
N ILE A 46 -19.49 12.10 -4.45
CA ILE A 46 -19.16 12.91 -5.64
C ILE A 46 -18.59 14.28 -5.22
N LEU A 47 -19.20 14.94 -4.25
CA LEU A 47 -18.75 16.26 -3.77
C LEU A 47 -17.36 16.19 -3.10
N ASN A 48 -17.02 15.05 -2.51
CA ASN A 48 -15.72 14.80 -1.90
C ASN A 48 -14.63 14.41 -2.90
N GLN A 49 -14.93 14.31 -4.22
CA GLN A 49 -13.93 13.93 -5.22
C GLN A 49 -12.76 14.92 -5.24
N THR A 50 -11.56 14.38 -5.31
CA THR A 50 -10.32 15.17 -5.43
C THR A 50 -10.21 15.89 -6.76
N PHE A 51 -10.89 15.39 -7.79
CA PHE A 51 -10.97 15.96 -9.12
C PHE A 51 -12.24 16.80 -9.27
N PRO A 52 -12.16 18.12 -9.32
CA PRO A 52 -13.35 18.97 -9.24
C PRO A 52 -14.01 19.29 -10.59
N PHE A 53 -13.42 18.87 -11.72
CA PHE A 53 -13.86 19.25 -13.07
C PHE A 53 -14.91 18.29 -13.65
N TRP A 54 -16.02 18.14 -12.92
CA TRP A 54 -17.15 17.30 -13.31
C TRP A 54 -18.47 18.10 -13.34
N GLU A 55 -19.46 17.56 -14.07
CA GLU A 55 -20.89 17.84 -13.89
C GLU A 55 -21.62 16.55 -13.58
N TRP A 56 -22.76 16.63 -12.91
CA TRP A 56 -23.58 15.47 -12.57
C TRP A 56 -25.01 15.62 -13.10
N ASN A 57 -25.38 14.79 -14.08
CA ASN A 57 -26.69 14.73 -14.68
C ASN A 57 -27.51 13.60 -14.03
N ILE A 58 -28.52 13.98 -13.23
CA ILE A 58 -29.44 13.07 -12.55
C ILE A 58 -30.75 13.08 -13.34
N VAL A 59 -31.12 11.95 -13.94
CA VAL A 59 -32.42 11.82 -14.63
C VAL A 59 -33.41 11.13 -13.69
N ASN A 60 -34.36 11.90 -13.17
CA ASN A 60 -35.48 11.39 -12.37
C ASN A 60 -36.53 10.77 -13.30
N ASP A 61 -36.65 9.46 -13.26
CA ASP A 61 -37.53 8.64 -14.12
C ASP A 61 -38.96 8.52 -13.55
N GLY A 62 -39.56 9.67 -13.25
CA GLY A 62 -40.94 9.72 -12.78
C GLY A 62 -41.16 9.08 -11.42
N SER A 63 -40.28 9.35 -10.46
CA SER A 63 -40.36 8.87 -9.08
C SER A 63 -41.67 9.27 -8.40
N LYS A 64 -42.25 8.37 -7.61
CA LYS A 64 -43.51 8.56 -6.87
C LYS A 64 -43.33 8.57 -5.34
N GLU A 65 -42.10 8.32 -4.88
CA GLU A 65 -41.77 8.32 -3.47
C GLU A 65 -41.90 9.73 -2.85
N GLU A 66 -42.58 9.84 -1.72
CA GLU A 66 -42.73 11.09 -0.99
C GLU A 66 -41.37 11.63 -0.54
N GLY A 67 -41.13 12.95 -0.70
CA GLY A 67 -39.88 13.62 -0.38
C GLY A 67 -38.83 13.57 -1.53
N THR A 68 -39.10 12.88 -2.65
CA THR A 68 -38.20 12.84 -3.80
C THR A 68 -37.92 14.24 -4.38
N LYS A 69 -38.97 15.03 -4.56
CA LYS A 69 -38.85 16.37 -5.12
C LYS A 69 -37.96 17.26 -4.26
N GLU A 70 -38.22 17.26 -2.96
CA GLU A 70 -37.46 18.07 -2.01
C GLU A 70 -35.99 17.71 -1.95
N ILE A 71 -35.66 16.42 -2.00
CA ILE A 71 -34.25 15.99 -1.95
C ILE A 71 -33.51 16.32 -3.26
N LEU A 72 -34.15 16.16 -4.41
CA LEU A 72 -33.55 16.50 -5.70
C LEU A 72 -33.37 18.01 -5.85
N GLU A 73 -34.33 18.85 -5.45
CA GLU A 73 -34.18 20.30 -5.40
C GLU A 73 -33.09 20.75 -4.42
N LYS A 74 -32.94 20.03 -3.29
CA LYS A 74 -31.84 20.27 -2.35
C LYS A 74 -30.49 19.99 -2.99
N LEU A 75 -30.34 18.90 -3.76
CA LEU A 75 -29.11 18.56 -4.46
C LEU A 75 -28.71 19.63 -5.48
N GLU A 76 -29.63 20.11 -6.31
CA GLU A 76 -29.35 21.19 -7.28
C GLU A 76 -28.91 22.50 -6.61
N LYS A 77 -29.47 22.80 -5.43
CA LYS A 77 -29.09 23.99 -4.65
C LYS A 77 -27.75 23.81 -3.93
N LEU A 78 -27.31 22.56 -3.68
CA LEU A 78 -26.09 22.26 -2.95
C LEU A 78 -24.84 22.60 -3.77
N ASP A 79 -24.86 22.31 -5.09
CA ASP A 79 -23.74 22.58 -5.98
C ASP A 79 -24.23 22.84 -7.42
N SER A 80 -23.75 23.91 -8.04
CA SER A 80 -24.13 24.34 -9.39
C SER A 80 -23.75 23.36 -10.52
N ARG A 81 -22.92 22.37 -10.22
CA ARG A 81 -22.53 21.31 -11.16
C ARG A 81 -23.55 20.17 -11.20
N ILE A 82 -24.52 20.13 -10.31
CA ILE A 82 -25.57 19.10 -10.24
C ILE A 82 -26.79 19.58 -11.03
N HIS A 83 -27.24 18.74 -11.96
CA HIS A 83 -28.38 19.02 -12.84
C HIS A 83 -29.42 17.90 -12.74
N VAL A 84 -30.62 18.25 -12.30
CA VAL A 84 -31.74 17.30 -12.22
C VAL A 84 -32.63 17.45 -13.45
N ILE A 85 -32.91 16.34 -14.13
CA ILE A 85 -33.72 16.27 -15.34
C ILE A 85 -34.91 15.35 -15.03
N ASN A 86 -36.12 15.90 -15.04
CA ASN A 86 -37.33 15.11 -14.83
C ASN A 86 -37.89 14.57 -16.14
N GLN A 87 -38.29 13.30 -16.17
CA GLN A 87 -38.99 12.66 -17.27
C GLN A 87 -40.15 11.82 -16.78
N GLU A 88 -41.10 11.48 -17.68
CA GLU A 88 -42.06 10.43 -17.40
C GLU A 88 -41.33 9.08 -17.30
N ASN A 89 -41.87 8.17 -16.47
CA ASN A 89 -41.23 6.88 -16.26
C ASN A 89 -41.12 6.10 -17.59
N ALA A 90 -39.91 5.97 -18.08
CA ALA A 90 -39.55 5.23 -19.29
C ALA A 90 -38.61 4.04 -19.01
N GLY A 91 -38.27 3.84 -17.76
CA GLY A 91 -37.39 2.79 -17.29
C GLY A 91 -35.92 3.23 -17.16
N ARG A 92 -35.20 2.58 -16.24
CA ARG A 92 -33.80 2.87 -15.86
C ARG A 92 -32.88 3.04 -17.05
N LEU A 93 -32.99 2.18 -18.08
CA LEU A 93 -32.11 2.18 -19.24
C LEU A 93 -32.26 3.45 -20.08
N VAL A 94 -33.48 3.88 -20.29
CA VAL A 94 -33.79 5.12 -21.01
C VAL A 94 -33.34 6.34 -20.20
N ALA A 95 -33.57 6.33 -18.89
CA ALA A 95 -33.12 7.40 -18.00
C ALA A 95 -31.59 7.54 -18.04
N ARG A 96 -30.85 6.41 -17.98
CA ARG A 96 -29.38 6.40 -18.07
C ARG A 96 -28.90 6.92 -19.45
N ASP A 97 -29.49 6.48 -20.54
CA ASP A 97 -29.18 7.02 -21.89
C ASP A 97 -29.46 8.51 -22.02
N ASN A 98 -30.52 8.99 -21.39
CA ASN A 98 -30.85 10.43 -21.40
C ASN A 98 -29.83 11.24 -20.59
N ALA A 99 -29.33 10.70 -19.46
CA ALA A 99 -28.24 11.31 -18.70
C ALA A 99 -26.95 11.38 -19.53
N VAL A 100 -26.59 10.29 -20.24
CA VAL A 100 -25.44 10.26 -21.15
C VAL A 100 -25.58 11.25 -22.29
N LYS A 101 -26.76 11.36 -22.93
CA LYS A 101 -27.01 12.33 -24.01
C LYS A 101 -26.81 13.77 -23.55
N LYS A 102 -27.18 14.09 -22.32
CA LYS A 102 -27.04 15.42 -21.70
C LYS A 102 -25.61 15.79 -21.32
N ALA A 103 -24.71 14.80 -21.24
CA ALA A 103 -23.31 15.01 -20.89
C ALA A 103 -22.64 16.03 -21.81
N LYS A 104 -21.95 17.02 -21.21
CA LYS A 104 -21.17 18.05 -21.93
C LYS A 104 -19.73 17.62 -22.15
N ALA A 105 -19.21 16.70 -21.32
CA ALA A 105 -17.86 16.17 -21.46
C ALA A 105 -17.81 14.99 -22.44
N ASP A 106 -16.63 14.75 -23.01
CA ASP A 106 -16.37 13.59 -23.88
C ASP A 106 -16.19 12.28 -23.09
N LEU A 107 -15.94 12.38 -21.79
CA LEU A 107 -15.86 11.26 -20.86
C LEU A 107 -17.08 11.24 -19.94
N VAL A 108 -17.79 10.11 -19.90
CA VAL A 108 -18.97 9.90 -19.07
C VAL A 108 -18.68 8.86 -18.00
N PHE A 109 -18.98 9.21 -16.76
CA PHE A 109 -18.88 8.32 -15.62
C PHE A 109 -20.26 7.80 -15.22
N ILE A 110 -20.49 6.51 -15.30
CA ILE A 110 -21.77 5.90 -14.94
C ILE A 110 -21.76 5.60 -13.43
N LEU A 111 -22.78 6.10 -12.72
CA LEU A 111 -22.93 5.87 -11.30
C LEU A 111 -24.42 5.73 -10.95
N ASP A 112 -24.79 4.66 -10.31
CA ASP A 112 -26.16 4.43 -9.84
C ASP A 112 -26.46 5.29 -8.58
N SER A 113 -27.73 5.62 -8.36
CA SER A 113 -28.18 6.59 -7.35
C SER A 113 -28.03 6.13 -5.90
N ASP A 114 -27.66 4.87 -5.68
CA ASP A 114 -27.48 4.24 -4.37
C ASP A 114 -26.03 3.78 -4.12
N ASP A 115 -25.14 3.90 -5.10
CA ASP A 115 -23.75 3.54 -5.00
C ASP A 115 -22.87 4.73 -4.62
N VAL A 116 -21.66 4.45 -4.15
CA VAL A 116 -20.68 5.49 -3.77
C VAL A 116 -19.29 5.19 -4.33
N ILE A 117 -18.45 6.21 -4.41
CA ILE A 117 -17.11 6.10 -5.00
C ILE A 117 -16.03 6.65 -4.08
N ASP A 118 -14.83 6.04 -4.13
CA ASP A 118 -13.64 6.55 -3.46
C ASP A 118 -13.35 7.99 -3.90
N LYS A 119 -12.85 8.80 -2.97
CA LYS A 119 -12.59 10.23 -3.21
C LYS A 119 -11.60 10.54 -4.32
N THR A 120 -10.73 9.58 -4.70
CA THR A 120 -9.73 9.74 -5.77
C THR A 120 -10.15 9.13 -7.10
N TYR A 121 -11.30 8.47 -7.16
CA TYR A 121 -11.68 7.67 -8.32
C TYR A 121 -11.74 8.47 -9.62
N LEU A 122 -12.44 9.60 -9.64
CA LEU A 122 -12.58 10.39 -10.86
C LEU A 122 -11.24 10.92 -11.38
N GLU A 123 -10.34 11.30 -10.47
CA GLU A 123 -9.01 11.80 -10.84
C GLU A 123 -8.14 10.67 -11.39
N CYS A 124 -8.06 9.53 -10.70
CA CYS A 124 -7.34 8.36 -11.19
C CYS A 124 -7.88 7.90 -12.55
N ALA A 125 -9.21 7.81 -12.71
CA ALA A 125 -9.83 7.38 -13.96
C ALA A 125 -9.56 8.38 -15.11
N TYR A 126 -9.61 9.69 -14.83
CA TYR A 126 -9.31 10.71 -15.84
C TYR A 126 -7.87 10.58 -16.36
N PHE A 127 -6.88 10.51 -15.46
CA PHE A 127 -5.48 10.40 -15.87
C PHE A 127 -5.17 9.03 -16.49
N THR A 128 -5.83 7.97 -16.05
CA THR A 128 -5.74 6.66 -16.70
C THR A 128 -6.21 6.73 -18.16
N MET A 129 -7.35 7.38 -18.43
CA MET A 129 -7.85 7.55 -19.80
C MET A 129 -6.99 8.49 -20.62
N LEU A 130 -6.44 9.54 -20.02
CA LEU A 130 -5.56 10.51 -20.68
C LEU A 130 -4.24 9.86 -21.13
N THR A 131 -3.66 8.98 -20.31
CA THR A 131 -2.38 8.31 -20.60
C THR A 131 -2.55 7.02 -21.41
N ASN A 132 -3.78 6.53 -21.58
CA ASN A 132 -4.12 5.36 -22.39
C ASN A 132 -5.19 5.73 -23.44
N PRO A 133 -4.86 6.59 -24.44
CA PRO A 133 -5.84 7.15 -25.36
C PRO A 133 -6.56 6.10 -26.21
N ASP A 134 -5.99 4.93 -26.41
CA ASP A 134 -6.59 3.84 -27.18
C ASP A 134 -7.63 3.05 -26.36
N ALA A 135 -7.56 3.07 -25.02
CA ALA A 135 -8.57 2.45 -24.18
C ALA A 135 -9.91 3.18 -24.31
N THR A 136 -11.02 2.45 -24.22
CA THR A 136 -12.36 3.00 -24.37
C THR A 136 -13.00 3.35 -23.04
N TRP A 137 -12.73 2.58 -21.98
CA TRP A 137 -13.20 2.87 -20.63
C TRP A 137 -12.19 2.46 -19.57
N ALA A 138 -12.23 3.16 -18.43
CA ALA A 138 -11.45 2.84 -17.24
C ALA A 138 -12.38 2.41 -16.09
N TYR A 139 -12.01 1.35 -15.36
CA TYR A 139 -12.75 0.86 -14.20
C TYR A 139 -11.82 0.48 -13.05
N ALA A 140 -12.36 0.50 -11.83
CA ALA A 140 -11.64 0.10 -10.61
C ALA A 140 -12.26 -1.17 -10.01
N ASP A 141 -11.57 -1.78 -9.05
CA ASP A 141 -12.09 -2.90 -8.27
C ASP A 141 -13.27 -2.45 -7.40
N THR A 142 -14.14 -3.39 -7.04
CA THR A 142 -15.40 -3.13 -6.37
C THR A 142 -15.40 -3.62 -4.92
N VAL A 143 -15.92 -2.80 -4.02
CA VAL A 143 -16.31 -3.19 -2.67
C VAL A 143 -17.82 -3.35 -2.63
N THR A 144 -18.32 -4.51 -2.23
CA THR A 144 -19.75 -4.70 -1.97
C THR A 144 -20.01 -4.48 -0.48
N PHE A 145 -21.04 -3.69 -0.14
CA PHE A 145 -21.31 -3.27 1.23
C PHE A 145 -22.82 -3.22 1.56
N ASP A 146 -23.19 -2.98 2.82
CA ASP A 146 -24.52 -2.97 3.45
C ASP A 146 -25.17 -4.36 3.56
N GLY A 147 -25.65 -4.96 2.47
CA GLY A 147 -26.36 -6.26 2.52
C GLY A 147 -25.43 -7.45 2.57
N GLN A 148 -24.40 -7.41 1.74
CA GLN A 148 -23.30 -8.38 1.69
C GLN A 148 -22.00 -7.62 1.67
N GLU A 149 -20.98 -8.15 2.34
CA GLU A 149 -19.67 -7.52 2.44
C GLU A 149 -18.62 -8.44 1.80
N PHE A 150 -18.10 -8.04 0.65
CA PHE A 150 -16.99 -8.73 0.00
C PHE A 150 -16.24 -7.82 -0.97
N LEU A 151 -15.01 -8.19 -1.27
CA LEU A 151 -14.15 -7.52 -2.21
C LEU A 151 -14.18 -8.23 -3.56
N TRP A 152 -14.53 -7.48 -4.61
CA TRP A 152 -14.59 -8.00 -5.97
C TRP A 152 -13.41 -7.48 -6.78
N LYS A 153 -12.41 -8.34 -6.94
CA LYS A 153 -11.20 -8.09 -7.72
C LYS A 153 -11.12 -9.10 -8.85
N LYS A 154 -11.78 -8.81 -9.97
CA LYS A 154 -11.72 -9.65 -11.17
C LYS A 154 -10.89 -8.96 -12.26
N LEU A 155 -9.90 -9.68 -12.76
CA LEU A 155 -9.14 -9.27 -13.92
C LEU A 155 -10.00 -9.47 -15.17
N PHE A 156 -9.96 -8.53 -16.10
CA PHE A 156 -10.62 -8.69 -17.38
C PHE A 156 -9.96 -9.81 -18.19
N ASP A 157 -10.79 -10.72 -18.67
CA ASP A 157 -10.46 -11.74 -19.69
C ASP A 157 -11.59 -11.78 -20.69
N CYS A 158 -11.29 -11.61 -21.97
CA CYS A 158 -12.30 -11.51 -23.03
C CYS A 158 -13.12 -12.82 -23.19
N GLU A 159 -12.51 -13.98 -22.98
CA GLU A 159 -13.21 -15.26 -23.08
C GLU A 159 -14.07 -15.56 -21.85
N GLU A 160 -13.63 -15.14 -20.68
CA GLU A 160 -14.42 -15.27 -19.45
C GLU A 160 -15.55 -14.24 -19.42
N GLU A 161 -15.34 -12.99 -19.91
CA GLU A 161 -16.39 -11.96 -20.01
C GLU A 161 -17.57 -12.42 -20.87
N LYS A 162 -17.35 -13.28 -21.87
CA LYS A 162 -18.43 -13.91 -22.67
C LYS A 162 -19.30 -14.88 -21.86
N LYS A 163 -18.85 -15.31 -20.68
CA LYS A 163 -19.50 -16.34 -19.85
C LYS A 163 -20.00 -15.78 -18.51
N GLU A 164 -19.32 -14.80 -17.98
CA GLU A 164 -19.56 -14.20 -16.67
C GLU A 164 -19.26 -12.70 -16.73
N ASN A 165 -20.10 -11.84 -16.14
CA ASN A 165 -19.84 -10.41 -16.03
C ASN A 165 -18.65 -10.15 -15.09
N LEU A 166 -17.53 -9.71 -15.63
CA LEU A 166 -16.32 -9.36 -14.89
C LEU A 166 -16.21 -7.86 -14.61
N LEU A 167 -16.99 -7.05 -15.32
CA LEU A 167 -16.86 -5.60 -15.32
C LEU A 167 -17.97 -4.94 -14.48
N PRO A 168 -17.65 -3.96 -13.65
CA PRO A 168 -18.66 -3.18 -12.94
C PRO A 168 -19.40 -2.24 -13.90
N VAL A 169 -20.62 -1.86 -13.55
CA VAL A 169 -21.36 -0.81 -14.26
C VAL A 169 -20.67 0.55 -14.13
N CYS A 170 -20.06 0.81 -12.99
CA CYS A 170 -19.38 2.04 -12.66
C CYS A 170 -18.02 2.12 -13.34
N ALA A 171 -17.92 2.95 -14.37
CA ALA A 171 -16.72 3.17 -15.17
C ALA A 171 -16.71 4.56 -15.82
N LEU A 172 -15.50 5.06 -16.12
CA LEU A 172 -15.32 6.26 -16.95
C LEU A 172 -15.17 5.85 -18.41
N ILE A 173 -16.08 6.26 -19.27
CA ILE A 173 -16.26 5.74 -20.64
C ILE A 173 -16.23 6.89 -21.64
N LYS A 174 -15.63 6.69 -22.80
CA LYS A 174 -15.77 7.63 -23.93
C LYS A 174 -17.24 7.71 -24.35
N LYS A 175 -17.85 8.91 -24.26
CA LYS A 175 -19.26 9.15 -24.58
C LYS A 175 -19.63 8.59 -25.95
N GLN A 176 -18.81 8.85 -26.96
CA GLN A 176 -19.07 8.42 -28.32
C GLN A 176 -19.17 6.90 -28.43
N ALA A 177 -18.37 6.14 -27.69
CA ALA A 177 -18.43 4.66 -27.70
C ALA A 177 -19.77 4.13 -27.18
N ILE A 178 -20.35 4.77 -26.14
CA ILE A 178 -21.70 4.42 -25.65
C ILE A 178 -22.73 4.65 -26.76
N LEU A 179 -22.67 5.78 -27.43
CA LEU A 179 -23.61 6.12 -28.50
C LEU A 179 -23.46 5.20 -29.71
N ASP A 180 -22.24 4.88 -30.12
CA ASP A 180 -21.94 4.03 -31.29
C ASP A 180 -22.41 2.59 -31.13
N VAL A 181 -22.48 2.08 -29.89
CA VAL A 181 -23.03 0.75 -29.61
C VAL A 181 -24.55 0.79 -29.35
N GLY A 182 -25.18 1.96 -29.37
CA GLY A 182 -26.64 2.16 -29.29
C GLY A 182 -27.16 2.36 -27.87
N GLY A 183 -26.30 2.70 -26.91
CA GLY A 183 -26.70 3.02 -25.53
C GLY A 183 -27.13 1.80 -24.69
N TYR A 184 -27.62 2.07 -23.49
CA TYR A 184 -28.13 1.07 -22.55
C TYR A 184 -29.52 0.55 -22.94
N ALA A 185 -30.39 1.42 -23.48
CA ALA A 185 -31.74 1.07 -23.89
C ALA A 185 -31.81 0.23 -25.18
N LYS A 186 -30.67 -0.22 -25.72
CA LYS A 186 -30.60 -1.15 -26.85
C LYS A 186 -31.20 -2.53 -26.54
N VAL A 187 -31.29 -2.87 -25.25
CA VAL A 187 -31.87 -4.11 -24.73
C VAL A 187 -33.07 -3.80 -23.84
N ASP A 188 -33.89 -4.80 -23.56
CA ASP A 188 -35.00 -4.61 -22.64
C ASP A 188 -34.56 -4.67 -21.17
N LYS A 189 -35.46 -4.31 -20.25
CA LYS A 189 -35.19 -4.19 -18.83
C LYS A 189 -34.83 -5.51 -18.10
N ASP A 190 -35.06 -6.64 -18.76
CA ASP A 190 -34.88 -7.98 -18.20
C ASP A 190 -33.53 -8.60 -18.61
N VAL A 191 -32.70 -7.85 -19.34
CA VAL A 191 -31.31 -8.22 -19.68
C VAL A 191 -30.31 -7.54 -18.72
N HIS A 192 -29.17 -8.18 -18.48
CA HIS A 192 -28.03 -7.55 -17.78
C HIS A 192 -27.41 -6.50 -18.70
N GLU A 193 -27.92 -5.27 -18.61
CA GLU A 193 -27.67 -4.20 -19.57
C GLU A 193 -26.21 -3.75 -19.63
N ASP A 194 -25.52 -3.69 -18.48
CA ASP A 194 -24.12 -3.36 -18.36
C ASP A 194 -23.24 -4.43 -19.05
N TRP A 195 -23.45 -5.69 -18.70
CA TRP A 195 -22.76 -6.81 -19.32
C TRP A 195 -22.99 -6.86 -20.86
N HIS A 196 -24.24 -6.71 -21.26
CA HIS A 196 -24.59 -6.68 -22.68
C HIS A 196 -23.92 -5.50 -23.40
N MET A 197 -23.78 -4.34 -22.74
CA MET A 197 -23.07 -3.20 -23.31
C MET A 197 -21.57 -3.48 -23.46
N TRP A 198 -20.93 -4.04 -22.45
CA TRP A 198 -19.52 -4.43 -22.53
C TRP A 198 -19.28 -5.40 -23.70
N LEU A 199 -20.13 -6.42 -23.86
CA LEU A 199 -20.02 -7.35 -24.98
C LEU A 199 -20.20 -6.67 -26.35
N ARG A 200 -21.07 -5.65 -26.48
CA ARG A 200 -21.20 -4.86 -27.73
C ARG A 200 -19.97 -4.00 -28.02
N MET A 201 -19.35 -3.45 -26.98
CA MET A 201 -18.09 -2.73 -27.13
C MET A 201 -16.95 -3.68 -27.56
N ILE A 202 -16.85 -4.84 -26.91
CA ILE A 202 -15.86 -5.87 -27.27
C ILE A 202 -16.08 -6.38 -28.70
N GLU A 203 -17.32 -6.55 -29.16
CA GLU A 203 -17.66 -6.91 -30.56
C GLU A 203 -17.06 -5.91 -31.56
N LYS A 204 -16.96 -4.64 -31.20
CA LYS A 204 -16.31 -3.58 -32.01
C LYS A 204 -14.79 -3.48 -31.83
N GLY A 205 -14.17 -4.37 -31.07
CA GLY A 205 -12.74 -4.34 -30.79
C GLY A 205 -12.33 -3.33 -29.73
N LEU A 206 -13.28 -2.73 -29.02
CA LEU A 206 -13.03 -1.77 -27.95
C LEU A 206 -12.66 -2.54 -26.66
N TYR A 207 -11.77 -1.95 -25.85
CA TYR A 207 -11.24 -2.61 -24.68
C TYR A 207 -11.09 -1.67 -23.47
N PRO A 208 -11.12 -2.22 -22.24
CA PRO A 208 -10.95 -1.47 -21.00
C PRO A 208 -9.50 -1.27 -20.60
N VAL A 209 -9.32 -0.35 -19.65
CA VAL A 209 -8.15 -0.32 -18.77
C VAL A 209 -8.61 -0.49 -17.33
N ARG A 210 -7.97 -1.42 -16.59
CA ARG A 210 -8.28 -1.68 -15.18
C ARG A 210 -7.33 -0.95 -14.27
N MET A 211 -7.87 -0.20 -13.32
CA MET A 211 -7.14 0.36 -12.19
C MET A 211 -7.15 -0.63 -11.01
N ASN A 212 -6.01 -0.78 -10.34
CA ASN A 212 -5.82 -1.77 -9.27
C ASN A 212 -6.07 -1.17 -7.88
N PHE A 213 -7.24 -0.61 -7.65
CA PHE A 213 -7.67 -0.17 -6.32
C PHE A 213 -9.19 -0.27 -6.17
N TYR A 214 -9.69 -0.32 -4.94
CA TYR A 214 -11.11 -0.41 -4.63
C TYR A 214 -11.76 0.99 -4.71
N GLY A 215 -12.05 1.43 -5.93
CA GLY A 215 -12.63 2.76 -6.20
C GLY A 215 -14.15 2.77 -6.18
N PHE A 216 -14.80 1.68 -6.54
CA PHE A 216 -16.25 1.56 -6.63
C PHE A 216 -16.82 0.80 -5.42
N TRP A 217 -17.82 1.37 -4.75
CA TRP A 217 -18.53 0.78 -3.63
C TRP A 217 -19.98 0.52 -4.05
N TYR A 218 -20.29 -0.74 -4.32
CA TYR A 218 -21.58 -1.24 -4.75
C TYR A 218 -22.45 -1.59 -3.53
N ARG A 219 -23.60 -0.93 -3.43
CA ARG A 219 -24.56 -1.17 -2.34
C ARG A 219 -25.39 -2.41 -2.60
N SER A 220 -25.15 -3.45 -1.82
CA SER A 220 -25.99 -4.66 -1.81
C SER A 220 -27.21 -4.46 -0.90
N LYS A 221 -28.40 -4.65 -1.42
CA LYS A 221 -29.64 -4.58 -0.64
C LYS A 221 -30.04 -5.98 -0.17
N LYS A 222 -30.45 -6.13 1.10
CA LYS A 222 -30.91 -7.42 1.66
C LYS A 222 -32.17 -7.92 0.96
N GLU A 223 -33.06 -7.01 0.58
CA GLU A 223 -34.31 -7.31 -0.15
C GLU A 223 -34.48 -6.29 -1.29
N GLY A 224 -34.88 -6.81 -2.46
CA GLY A 224 -35.10 -5.98 -3.64
C GLY A 224 -33.83 -5.67 -4.42
N GLY A 225 -33.98 -5.27 -5.65
CA GLY A 225 -32.93 -4.98 -6.60
C GLY A 225 -33.15 -5.73 -7.92
N THR A 226 -32.72 -5.12 -9.02
CA THR A 226 -32.98 -5.69 -10.36
C THR A 226 -32.34 -7.07 -10.53
N MET A 227 -31.12 -7.26 -10.02
CA MET A 227 -30.43 -8.56 -10.07
C MET A 227 -31.18 -9.65 -9.30
N ALA A 228 -31.65 -9.33 -8.08
CA ALA A 228 -32.47 -10.26 -7.29
C ALA A 228 -33.79 -10.59 -8.00
N SER A 229 -34.44 -9.59 -8.59
CA SER A 229 -35.72 -9.78 -9.30
C SER A 229 -35.59 -10.64 -10.57
N ILE A 230 -34.48 -10.53 -11.31
CA ILE A 230 -34.20 -11.39 -12.46
C ILE A 230 -33.85 -12.80 -12.00
N LYS A 231 -32.99 -12.98 -11.01
CA LYS A 231 -32.60 -14.31 -10.49
C LYS A 231 -33.75 -15.09 -9.87
N ASN A 232 -34.73 -14.39 -9.30
CA ASN A 232 -35.90 -15.04 -8.65
C ASN A 232 -37.01 -15.42 -9.65
N ASP A 233 -36.89 -15.05 -10.93
CA ASP A 233 -37.84 -15.40 -12.00
C ASP A 233 -37.09 -16.19 -13.06
N ALA A 234 -37.37 -17.51 -13.11
CA ALA A 234 -36.68 -18.42 -14.02
C ALA A 234 -36.88 -18.08 -15.52
N SER A 235 -38.01 -17.50 -15.89
CA SER A 235 -38.27 -17.07 -17.29
C SER A 235 -37.41 -15.84 -17.66
N ARG A 236 -37.35 -14.84 -16.77
CA ARG A 236 -36.53 -13.63 -16.96
C ARG A 236 -35.06 -13.98 -16.96
N GLN A 237 -34.63 -14.84 -16.04
CA GLN A 237 -33.24 -15.29 -15.99
C GLN A 237 -32.84 -16.00 -17.30
N LYS A 238 -33.66 -16.91 -17.79
CA LYS A 238 -33.43 -17.62 -19.05
C LYS A 238 -33.35 -16.66 -20.23
N HIS A 239 -34.27 -15.71 -20.32
CA HIS A 239 -34.25 -14.67 -21.36
C HIS A 239 -32.97 -13.84 -21.32
N ALA A 240 -32.58 -13.36 -20.14
CA ALA A 240 -31.32 -12.61 -19.95
C ALA A 240 -30.09 -13.41 -20.41
N GLU A 241 -29.99 -14.69 -20.02
CA GLU A 241 -28.90 -15.57 -20.43
C GLU A 241 -28.86 -15.80 -21.95
N GLU A 242 -30.03 -15.96 -22.58
CA GLU A 242 -30.13 -16.19 -24.04
C GLU A 242 -29.65 -14.94 -24.81
N GLU A 243 -30.05 -13.73 -24.42
CA GLU A 243 -29.58 -12.48 -25.06
C GLU A 243 -28.09 -12.24 -24.86
N ILE A 244 -27.57 -12.50 -23.67
CA ILE A 244 -26.13 -12.44 -23.42
C ILE A 244 -25.35 -13.43 -24.29
N LYS A 245 -25.78 -14.71 -24.34
CA LYS A 245 -25.17 -15.75 -25.18
C LYS A 245 -25.23 -15.38 -26.67
N LYS A 246 -26.33 -14.80 -27.11
CA LYS A 246 -26.52 -14.34 -28.51
C LYS A 246 -25.55 -13.20 -28.84
N GLN A 247 -25.35 -12.21 -27.93
CA GLN A 247 -24.41 -11.13 -28.11
C GLN A 247 -22.96 -11.66 -28.06
N ALA A 248 -22.61 -12.51 -27.11
CA ALA A 248 -21.28 -13.09 -26.97
C ALA A 248 -20.83 -13.85 -28.22
N LYS A 249 -21.76 -14.57 -28.89
CA LYS A 249 -21.49 -15.30 -30.16
C LYS A 249 -21.09 -14.39 -31.35
N LYS A 250 -21.39 -13.07 -31.28
CA LYS A 250 -21.01 -12.12 -32.33
C LYS A 250 -19.54 -11.74 -32.24
N ILE A 251 -18.93 -11.87 -31.07
CA ILE A 251 -17.52 -11.52 -30.83
C ILE A 251 -16.63 -12.57 -31.49
N LYS A 252 -15.93 -12.20 -32.55
CA LYS A 252 -15.10 -13.09 -33.38
C LYS A 252 -13.60 -12.94 -33.12
N HIS A 253 -13.20 -11.98 -32.31
CA HIS A 253 -11.81 -11.68 -31.97
C HIS A 253 -11.69 -11.45 -30.46
N ASN A 254 -10.48 -11.61 -29.93
CA ASN A 254 -10.18 -11.28 -28.55
C ASN A 254 -9.65 -9.87 -28.47
N VAL A 255 -10.03 -9.16 -27.42
CA VAL A 255 -9.40 -7.92 -26.99
C VAL A 255 -8.65 -8.13 -25.69
N THR A 256 -7.54 -7.43 -25.53
CA THR A 256 -6.72 -7.52 -24.32
C THR A 256 -6.84 -6.19 -23.57
N ALA A 257 -7.29 -6.26 -22.34
CA ALA A 257 -7.33 -5.08 -21.47
C ALA A 257 -5.93 -4.70 -20.99
N LEU A 258 -5.70 -3.41 -20.86
CA LEU A 258 -4.60 -2.91 -20.05
C LEU A 258 -4.97 -3.05 -18.57
N GLN A 259 -4.07 -3.56 -17.75
CA GLN A 259 -4.33 -3.81 -16.33
C GLN A 259 -3.17 -3.31 -15.48
N TYR A 260 -3.48 -2.48 -14.50
CA TYR A 260 -2.49 -2.03 -13.53
C TYR A 260 -2.40 -3.00 -12.34
N PRO A 261 -1.24 -3.11 -11.68
CA PRO A 261 0.04 -2.56 -12.12
C PRO A 261 0.53 -3.22 -13.41
N MET A 262 1.11 -2.45 -14.32
CA MET A 262 1.69 -3.02 -15.53
C MET A 262 2.98 -3.75 -15.19
N THR A 263 3.03 -5.04 -15.52
CA THR A 263 4.17 -5.93 -15.23
C THR A 263 5.11 -6.11 -16.42
N THR A 264 4.72 -5.61 -17.61
CA THR A 264 5.47 -5.74 -18.86
C THR A 264 5.44 -4.41 -19.62
N ASN A 265 6.48 -4.15 -20.40
CA ASN A 265 6.67 -2.94 -21.20
C ASN A 265 6.88 -1.67 -20.36
N PHE A 266 7.84 -1.73 -19.43
CA PHE A 266 8.33 -0.52 -18.79
C PHE A 266 9.15 0.28 -19.81
N ASP A 267 8.62 1.43 -20.22
CA ASP A 267 9.35 2.39 -21.00
C ASP A 267 10.20 3.25 -20.06
N PHE A 268 11.42 2.75 -19.78
CA PHE A 268 12.37 3.44 -18.90
C PHE A 268 13.20 4.50 -19.62
N ASP A 269 13.09 4.57 -20.95
CA ASP A 269 13.84 5.49 -21.79
C ASP A 269 13.05 6.77 -22.08
N SER A 270 11.78 6.83 -21.69
CA SER A 270 10.94 8.01 -21.89
C SER A 270 11.44 9.20 -21.09
N TYR A 271 11.59 10.33 -21.77
CA TYR A 271 11.84 11.60 -21.12
C TYR A 271 10.64 12.03 -20.28
N PRO A 272 10.87 12.62 -19.10
CA PRO A 272 9.83 13.19 -18.30
C PRO A 272 9.17 14.35 -19.06
N TYR A 273 7.85 14.39 -19.00
CA TYR A 273 7.04 15.44 -19.60
C TYR A 273 6.10 16.05 -18.57
N VAL A 274 5.39 17.11 -18.93
CA VAL A 274 4.33 17.73 -18.11
C VAL A 274 3.02 17.65 -18.86
N PHE A 275 1.91 17.44 -18.13
CA PHE A 275 0.60 17.59 -18.73
C PHE A 275 0.34 19.06 -19.06
N ASP A 276 -0.31 19.31 -20.20
CA ASP A 276 -0.85 20.63 -20.53
C ASP A 276 -2.05 20.92 -19.61
N TRP A 277 -1.72 21.51 -18.45
CA TRP A 277 -2.69 21.79 -17.40
C TRP A 277 -2.73 23.29 -17.13
N ASP A 278 -3.71 23.95 -17.78
CA ASP A 278 -3.99 25.38 -17.59
C ASP A 278 -5.39 25.56 -16.97
N ARG A 279 -5.57 25.01 -15.76
CA ARG A 279 -6.83 25.07 -15.04
C ARG A 279 -6.61 25.59 -13.62
N GLU A 280 -7.72 26.00 -12.99
CA GLU A 280 -7.71 26.47 -11.61
C GLU A 280 -7.16 25.43 -10.63
N LYS A 281 -6.74 25.93 -9.48
CA LYS A 281 -6.27 25.10 -8.38
C LYS A 281 -7.39 24.20 -7.89
N VAL A 282 -7.02 23.00 -7.51
CA VAL A 282 -7.94 22.00 -6.93
C VAL A 282 -8.29 22.36 -5.49
N ASN A 283 -7.31 22.80 -4.70
CA ASN A 283 -7.52 23.29 -3.34
C ASN A 283 -7.73 24.80 -3.36
N VAL A 284 -8.83 25.25 -2.80
CA VAL A 284 -9.26 26.65 -2.79
C VAL A 284 -9.43 27.22 -1.38
N ASP A 285 -9.00 26.49 -0.35
CA ASP A 285 -8.92 26.95 1.04
C ASP A 285 -7.56 27.61 1.33
N ASP A 286 -7.47 28.31 2.46
CA ASP A 286 -6.26 29.05 2.88
C ASP A 286 -5.22 28.14 3.58
N LYS A 287 -5.42 26.82 3.56
CA LYS A 287 -4.50 25.87 4.18
C LYS A 287 -3.24 25.70 3.35
N LYS A 288 -2.15 25.39 4.04
CA LYS A 288 -0.93 24.94 3.40
C LYS A 288 -1.06 23.50 2.87
N ASN A 289 -0.42 23.20 1.77
CA ASN A 289 -0.54 21.92 1.08
C ASN A 289 0.76 21.14 1.18
N LEU A 290 0.70 19.95 1.77
CA LEU A 290 1.84 19.07 1.98
C LEU A 290 1.74 17.87 1.03
N LEU A 291 2.85 17.55 0.38
CA LEU A 291 2.99 16.35 -0.44
C LEU A 291 3.94 15.37 0.23
N PHE A 292 3.45 14.17 0.53
CA PHE A 292 4.25 13.06 1.02
C PHE A 292 4.47 12.03 -0.08
N ILE A 293 5.71 11.57 -0.25
CA ILE A 293 6.09 10.52 -1.20
C ILE A 293 6.65 9.36 -0.40
N PHE A 294 5.95 8.22 -0.43
CA PHE A 294 6.32 6.98 0.26
C PHE A 294 6.53 5.85 -0.76
N PRO A 295 7.26 4.78 -0.41
CA PRO A 295 7.33 3.62 -1.31
C PRO A 295 5.99 2.90 -1.38
N TRP A 296 5.44 2.51 -0.24
CA TRP A 296 4.22 1.69 -0.08
C TRP A 296 3.54 1.96 1.27
N PHE A 297 2.44 1.21 1.52
CA PHE A 297 1.88 1.03 2.86
C PHE A 297 1.93 -0.47 3.20
N LYS A 298 2.79 -0.84 4.16
CA LYS A 298 2.94 -2.19 4.68
C LYS A 298 3.14 -2.14 6.19
N LEU A 299 3.15 -3.29 6.86
CA LEU A 299 3.48 -3.36 8.27
C LEU A 299 5.00 -3.27 8.45
N GLY A 300 5.48 -2.14 8.97
CA GLY A 300 6.90 -1.92 9.24
C GLY A 300 7.16 -0.69 10.11
N GLY A 301 8.39 -0.56 10.60
CA GLY A 301 8.79 0.55 11.47
C GLY A 301 8.69 1.92 10.78
N ALA A 302 9.07 1.98 9.51
CA ALA A 302 8.97 3.20 8.71
C ALA A 302 7.50 3.60 8.47
N ASP A 303 6.62 2.64 8.17
CA ASP A 303 5.19 2.92 7.99
C ASP A 303 4.54 3.38 9.29
N LYS A 304 4.92 2.80 10.43
CA LYS A 304 4.47 3.25 11.76
C LYS A 304 4.88 4.70 12.01
N PHE A 305 6.14 5.07 11.72
CA PHE A 305 6.61 6.45 11.83
C PHE A 305 5.80 7.39 10.92
N ASN A 306 5.63 7.03 9.64
CA ASN A 306 4.86 7.84 8.69
C ASN A 306 3.41 8.05 9.16
N TYR A 307 2.79 7.01 9.70
CA TYR A 307 1.45 7.08 10.28
C TYR A 307 1.41 8.03 11.50
N ASP A 308 2.37 7.89 12.44
CA ASP A 308 2.44 8.71 13.64
C ASP A 308 2.74 10.18 13.30
N LEU A 309 3.60 10.44 12.31
CA LEU A 309 3.87 11.77 11.78
C LEU A 309 2.59 12.40 11.21
N LEU A 310 1.92 11.71 10.29
CA LEU A 310 0.70 12.22 9.68
C LEU A 310 -0.42 12.45 10.69
N SER A 311 -0.51 11.61 11.73
CA SER A 311 -1.46 11.78 12.82
C SER A 311 -1.24 13.04 13.66
N SER A 312 -0.02 13.61 13.64
CA SER A 312 0.35 14.82 14.38
C SER A 312 0.05 16.13 13.64
N ILE A 313 -0.21 16.05 12.33
CA ILE A 313 -0.40 17.23 11.48
C ILE A 313 -1.80 17.81 11.69
N ASP A 314 -1.88 19.11 12.03
CA ASP A 314 -3.13 19.81 12.22
C ASP A 314 -3.89 20.00 10.89
N ARG A 315 -5.01 19.31 10.73
CA ARG A 315 -5.85 19.33 9.53
C ARG A 315 -6.60 20.64 9.32
N ASN A 316 -6.62 21.51 10.32
CA ASN A 316 -7.17 22.86 10.16
C ASN A 316 -6.16 23.79 9.47
N LYS A 317 -4.88 23.48 9.56
CA LYS A 317 -3.78 24.27 8.94
C LYS A 317 -3.28 23.68 7.63
N TYR A 318 -3.39 22.35 7.45
CA TYR A 318 -2.73 21.63 6.36
C TYR A 318 -3.67 20.69 5.61
N ASN A 319 -3.61 20.72 4.29
CA ASN A 319 -4.09 19.66 3.41
C ASN A 319 -2.93 18.69 3.14
N ILE A 320 -3.23 17.41 3.04
CA ILE A 320 -2.23 16.36 2.83
C ILE A 320 -2.57 15.59 1.56
N THR A 321 -1.59 15.47 0.69
CA THR A 321 -1.59 14.54 -0.46
C THR A 321 -0.48 13.52 -0.25
N ILE A 322 -0.77 12.24 -0.44
CA ILE A 322 0.16 11.13 -0.26
C ILE A 322 0.26 10.38 -1.59
N LEU A 323 1.48 10.18 -2.06
CA LEU A 323 1.79 9.36 -3.23
C LEU A 323 2.56 8.12 -2.81
N THR A 324 2.23 6.95 -3.38
CA THR A 324 3.07 5.76 -3.26
C THR A 324 3.61 5.32 -4.61
N THR A 325 4.84 4.80 -4.61
CA THR A 325 5.62 4.48 -5.82
C THR A 325 5.84 2.97 -6.00
N GLU A 326 5.34 2.18 -5.07
CA GLU A 326 5.32 0.71 -5.07
C GLU A 326 3.90 0.24 -4.75
N PRO A 327 3.49 -0.98 -5.14
CA PRO A 327 2.16 -1.49 -4.84
C PRO A 327 1.86 -1.55 -3.34
N CYS A 328 0.69 -1.06 -2.95
CA CYS A 328 0.24 -0.97 -1.56
C CYS A 328 -0.60 -2.17 -1.14
N GLU A 329 -0.53 -2.54 0.15
CA GLU A 329 -1.52 -3.38 0.79
C GLU A 329 -2.76 -2.54 1.11
N TYR A 330 -3.92 -2.95 0.62
CA TYR A 330 -5.12 -2.11 0.65
C TYR A 330 -5.62 -1.79 2.07
N VAL A 331 -5.51 -2.74 2.99
CA VAL A 331 -5.88 -2.53 4.41
C VAL A 331 -5.05 -1.41 5.06
N TRP A 332 -3.77 -1.34 4.75
CA TRP A 332 -2.91 -0.26 5.21
C TRP A 332 -3.24 1.07 4.52
N ARG A 333 -3.58 1.06 3.24
CA ARG A 333 -4.04 2.25 2.51
C ARG A 333 -5.23 2.90 3.22
N GLN A 334 -6.26 2.14 3.64
CA GLN A 334 -7.40 2.67 4.37
C GLN A 334 -7.01 3.44 5.65
N LYS A 335 -5.97 2.99 6.35
CA LYS A 335 -5.46 3.70 7.54
C LYS A 335 -4.88 5.07 7.22
N PHE A 336 -4.29 5.25 6.04
CA PHE A 336 -3.71 6.51 5.60
C PHE A 336 -4.72 7.46 4.94
N GLU A 337 -5.77 6.94 4.33
CA GLU A 337 -6.83 7.73 3.66
C GLU A 337 -7.54 8.72 4.57
N LYS A 338 -7.58 8.46 5.89
CA LYS A 338 -8.12 9.41 6.88
C LYS A 338 -7.28 10.67 7.06
N PHE A 339 -6.02 10.66 6.64
CA PHE A 339 -5.12 11.81 6.73
C PHE A 339 -5.21 12.73 5.52
N GLY A 340 -5.56 12.22 4.33
CA GLY A 340 -5.58 13.04 3.12
C GLY A 340 -5.97 12.29 1.86
N GLU A 341 -5.59 12.87 0.74
CA GLU A 341 -5.72 12.27 -0.58
C GLU A 341 -4.60 11.24 -0.76
N VAL A 342 -4.92 10.02 -1.18
CA VAL A 342 -3.94 8.94 -1.37
C VAL A 342 -3.97 8.46 -2.81
N PHE A 343 -2.85 8.55 -3.49
CA PHE A 343 -2.67 8.06 -4.86
C PHE A 343 -1.56 7.00 -4.89
N ASP A 344 -1.93 5.75 -5.11
CA ASP A 344 -0.99 4.69 -5.46
C ASP A 344 -0.70 4.78 -6.96
N LEU A 345 0.45 5.35 -7.33
CA LEU A 345 0.81 5.59 -8.73
C LEU A 345 0.85 4.29 -9.54
N THR A 346 1.21 3.18 -8.92
CA THR A 346 1.27 1.87 -9.58
C THR A 346 -0.11 1.34 -9.96
N SER A 347 -1.15 1.81 -9.29
CA SER A 347 -2.50 1.30 -9.44
C SER A 347 -3.25 1.85 -10.67
N PHE A 348 -2.77 2.96 -11.27
CA PHE A 348 -3.51 3.63 -12.33
C PHE A 348 -2.65 4.34 -13.40
N LEU A 349 -1.32 4.38 -13.24
CA LEU A 349 -0.42 5.01 -14.19
C LEU A 349 0.77 4.12 -14.55
N HIS A 350 1.19 4.19 -15.80
CA HIS A 350 2.48 3.66 -16.21
C HIS A 350 3.62 4.52 -15.61
N ARG A 351 4.74 3.90 -15.26
CA ARG A 351 5.86 4.59 -14.59
C ARG A 351 6.39 5.81 -15.37
N ARG A 352 6.36 5.78 -16.70
CA ARG A 352 6.74 6.91 -17.57
C ARG A 352 5.90 8.18 -17.32
N ASP A 353 4.65 7.99 -16.86
CA ASP A 353 3.68 9.07 -16.66
C ASP A 353 3.72 9.64 -15.22
N TRP A 354 4.44 8.98 -14.29
CA TRP A 354 4.52 9.41 -12.90
C TRP A 354 5.12 10.82 -12.73
N PRO A 355 6.23 11.21 -13.42
CA PRO A 355 6.74 12.57 -13.29
C PRO A 355 5.69 13.62 -13.67
N ALA A 356 4.95 13.40 -14.77
CA ALA A 356 3.90 14.30 -15.23
C ALA A 356 2.76 14.41 -14.22
N PHE A 357 2.34 13.30 -13.60
CA PHE A 357 1.29 13.30 -12.58
C PHE A 357 1.76 14.00 -11.30
N ILE A 358 3.00 13.75 -10.83
CA ILE A 358 3.53 14.43 -9.65
C ILE A 358 3.65 15.95 -9.90
N HIS A 359 4.12 16.35 -11.09
CA HIS A 359 4.14 17.77 -11.50
C HIS A 359 2.72 18.37 -11.50
N TYR A 360 1.73 17.62 -11.99
CA TYR A 360 0.33 18.04 -11.92
C TYR A 360 -0.14 18.22 -10.47
N ILE A 361 0.16 17.29 -9.57
CA ILE A 361 -0.16 17.40 -8.14
C ILE A 361 0.49 18.65 -7.54
N MET A 362 1.77 18.88 -7.79
CA MET A 362 2.50 20.06 -7.32
C MET A 362 1.81 21.37 -7.74
N LYS A 363 1.44 21.46 -9.03
CA LYS A 363 0.83 22.66 -9.61
C LYS A 363 -0.63 22.84 -9.16
N SER A 364 -1.44 21.78 -9.28
CA SER A 364 -2.89 21.84 -9.03
C SER A 364 -3.26 22.05 -7.57
N ARG A 365 -2.44 21.55 -6.63
CA ARG A 365 -2.61 21.75 -5.19
C ARG A 365 -1.79 22.92 -4.65
N SER A 366 -0.89 23.53 -5.45
CA SER A 366 0.05 24.54 -4.95
C SER A 366 0.81 24.06 -3.73
N ILE A 367 1.56 22.98 -3.88
CA ILE A 367 2.28 22.34 -2.78
C ILE A 367 3.27 23.30 -2.13
N ASP A 368 3.24 23.41 -0.80
CA ASP A 368 4.10 24.24 0.03
C ASP A 368 5.31 23.48 0.61
N LEU A 369 5.26 22.15 0.66
CA LEU A 369 6.35 21.28 1.15
C LEU A 369 6.24 19.90 0.53
N VAL A 370 7.36 19.35 0.09
CA VAL A 370 7.50 17.94 -0.32
C VAL A 370 8.29 17.19 0.75
N PHE A 371 7.69 16.13 1.28
CA PHE A 371 8.31 15.23 2.26
C PHE A 371 8.48 13.85 1.65
N GLU A 372 9.72 13.45 1.44
CA GLU A 372 10.10 12.15 0.93
C GLU A 372 10.48 11.21 2.08
N SER A 373 10.06 9.94 2.03
CA SER A 373 10.47 8.93 2.99
C SER A 373 10.62 7.56 2.30
N GLN A 374 11.87 7.20 2.02
CA GLN A 374 12.29 5.89 1.52
C GLN A 374 11.70 5.45 0.15
N SER A 375 11.31 6.37 -0.71
CA SER A 375 10.96 6.06 -2.08
C SER A 375 12.15 6.26 -3.02
N TYR A 376 12.65 5.20 -3.64
CA TYR A 376 13.70 5.35 -4.67
C TYR A 376 13.25 6.27 -5.80
N PHE A 377 12.03 6.09 -6.27
CA PHE A 377 11.51 6.97 -7.30
C PHE A 377 11.37 8.41 -6.82
N GLY A 378 11.04 8.62 -5.55
CA GLY A 378 11.02 9.94 -4.91
C GLY A 378 12.37 10.64 -5.05
N TYR A 379 13.46 9.98 -4.67
CA TYR A 379 14.82 10.52 -4.83
C TYR A 379 15.18 10.83 -6.29
N TYR A 380 14.76 9.99 -7.24
CA TYR A 380 15.09 10.20 -8.66
C TYR A 380 14.31 11.35 -9.29
N VAL A 381 13.07 11.58 -8.86
CA VAL A 381 12.23 12.64 -9.43
C VAL A 381 12.45 14.01 -8.79
N ILE A 382 12.95 14.07 -7.56
CA ILE A 382 13.19 15.33 -6.82
C ILE A 382 14.03 16.33 -7.62
N PRO A 383 15.18 15.99 -8.24
CA PRO A 383 15.96 16.95 -9.02
C PRO A 383 15.16 17.60 -10.15
N TRP A 384 14.39 16.81 -10.85
CA TRP A 384 13.54 17.29 -11.94
C TRP A 384 12.41 18.17 -11.43
N LEU A 385 11.70 17.76 -10.37
CA LEU A 385 10.64 18.55 -9.74
C LEU A 385 11.17 19.87 -9.19
N LYS A 386 12.33 19.85 -8.50
CA LYS A 386 12.97 21.05 -7.96
C LYS A 386 13.28 22.07 -9.05
N SER A 387 13.58 21.63 -10.28
CA SER A 387 13.80 22.51 -11.42
C SER A 387 12.55 23.27 -11.88
N TYR A 388 11.35 22.77 -11.59
CA TYR A 388 10.07 23.43 -11.84
C TYR A 388 9.55 24.23 -10.65
N PHE A 389 9.86 23.78 -9.44
CA PHE A 389 9.37 24.35 -8.16
C PHE A 389 10.53 24.73 -7.23
N PRO A 390 11.43 25.64 -7.66
CA PRO A 390 12.65 25.95 -6.90
C PRO A 390 12.37 26.57 -5.53
N GLU A 391 11.22 27.24 -5.37
CA GLU A 391 10.84 27.93 -4.12
C GLU A 391 10.19 27.00 -3.09
N VAL A 392 9.77 25.78 -3.50
CA VAL A 392 9.16 24.81 -2.60
C VAL A 392 10.27 24.09 -1.82
N PRO A 393 10.18 24.00 -0.49
CA PRO A 393 11.08 23.15 0.30
C PRO A 393 10.88 21.67 -0.01
N PHE A 394 11.99 20.94 -0.17
CA PHE A 394 12.04 19.49 -0.29
C PHE A 394 12.83 18.94 0.88
N VAL A 395 12.26 17.97 1.57
CA VAL A 395 12.88 17.32 2.73
C VAL A 395 12.75 15.82 2.64
N ASP A 396 13.62 15.10 3.35
CA ASP A 396 13.55 13.64 3.42
C ASP A 396 13.75 13.13 4.85
N TYR A 397 13.26 11.91 5.12
CA TYR A 397 13.48 11.18 6.37
C TYR A 397 14.05 9.79 6.10
N ILE A 398 15.18 9.49 6.76
CA ILE A 398 15.96 8.27 6.55
C ILE A 398 15.91 7.41 7.82
N HIS A 399 15.49 6.14 7.66
CA HIS A 399 15.26 5.22 8.76
C HIS A 399 16.45 4.29 9.07
N ALA A 400 17.22 3.91 8.07
CA ALA A 400 18.34 2.97 8.22
C ALA A 400 19.30 3.07 7.03
N GLU A 401 20.49 2.54 7.21
CA GLU A 401 21.42 2.22 6.14
C GLU A 401 21.46 0.71 5.89
N ASN A 402 21.81 0.31 4.68
CA ASN A 402 22.02 -1.07 4.33
C ASN A 402 23.18 -1.20 3.35
N TRP A 403 24.36 -1.51 3.86
CA TRP A 403 25.57 -1.65 3.06
C TRP A 403 25.58 -2.87 2.14
N GLY A 404 24.73 -3.86 2.43
CA GLY A 404 24.51 -5.02 1.57
C GLY A 404 23.62 -4.74 0.36
N TRP A 405 22.98 -3.56 0.31
CA TRP A 405 22.05 -3.16 -0.74
C TRP A 405 22.40 -1.77 -1.26
N ARG A 406 22.56 -1.63 -2.59
CA ARG A 406 22.85 -0.35 -3.26
C ARG A 406 23.95 0.49 -2.59
N ASN A 407 24.92 -0.18 -1.93
CA ASN A 407 26.06 0.45 -1.30
C ASN A 407 25.69 1.56 -0.29
N GLY A 408 24.74 1.30 0.57
CA GLY A 408 24.28 2.21 1.63
C GLY A 408 22.79 2.61 1.55
N GLU A 409 22.07 2.20 0.50
CA GLU A 409 20.64 2.39 0.33
C GLU A 409 20.20 3.88 0.31
N TYR A 410 19.07 4.25 0.92
CA TYR A 410 18.48 5.61 0.92
C TYR A 410 19.40 6.72 1.43
N PRO A 411 20.26 6.53 2.45
CA PRO A 411 21.26 7.52 2.83
C PRO A 411 22.18 7.94 1.68
N ARG A 412 22.52 6.97 0.79
CA ARG A 412 23.35 7.22 -0.37
C ARG A 412 22.60 8.05 -1.42
N ASP A 413 21.34 7.70 -1.69
CA ASP A 413 20.48 8.45 -2.63
C ASP A 413 20.24 9.89 -2.14
N SER A 414 19.94 10.07 -0.84
CA SER A 414 19.82 11.39 -0.20
C SER A 414 21.12 12.21 -0.31
N THR A 415 22.27 11.57 -0.08
CA THR A 415 23.56 12.23 -0.21
C THR A 415 23.81 12.71 -1.64
N GLY A 416 23.41 11.93 -2.65
CA GLY A 416 23.54 12.27 -4.07
C GLY A 416 22.80 13.54 -4.48
N ILE A 417 21.72 13.87 -3.79
CA ILE A 417 20.88 15.07 -4.05
C ILE A 417 20.90 16.09 -2.91
N ALA A 418 21.88 16.02 -2.02
CA ALA A 418 21.97 16.84 -0.81
C ALA A 418 21.81 18.34 -1.06
N GLY A 419 22.34 18.86 -2.18
CA GLY A 419 22.22 20.26 -2.56
C GLY A 419 20.84 20.71 -3.02
N LEU A 420 19.87 19.80 -3.08
CA LEU A 420 18.48 20.07 -3.48
C LEU A 420 17.49 19.90 -2.32
N LEU A 421 17.96 19.40 -1.18
CA LEU A 421 17.16 19.18 0.02
C LEU A 421 17.34 20.34 1.00
N ASP A 422 16.25 20.92 1.43
CA ASP A 422 16.24 21.98 2.45
C ASP A 422 16.56 21.42 3.84
N ARG A 423 16.13 20.19 4.12
CA ARG A 423 16.38 19.45 5.36
C ARG A 423 16.41 17.95 5.09
N THR A 424 17.29 17.22 5.77
CA THR A 424 17.26 15.76 5.89
C THR A 424 17.06 15.40 7.36
N TYR A 425 16.13 14.49 7.62
CA TYR A 425 15.95 13.91 8.95
C TYR A 425 16.52 12.50 8.98
N THR A 426 17.19 12.16 10.07
CA THR A 426 17.71 10.81 10.33
C THR A 426 17.12 10.28 11.62
N CYS A 427 16.77 8.99 11.65
CA CYS A 427 16.20 8.38 12.86
C CYS A 427 17.19 8.30 14.03
N THR A 428 18.49 8.52 13.79
CA THR A 428 19.56 8.44 14.81
C THR A 428 20.68 9.44 14.51
N LYS A 429 21.46 9.78 15.54
CA LYS A 429 22.73 10.52 15.38
C LYS A 429 23.80 9.67 14.70
N TYR A 430 23.78 8.35 14.97
CA TYR A 430 24.65 7.39 14.30
C TYR A 430 24.52 7.50 12.78
N LEU A 431 23.29 7.46 12.25
CA LEU A 431 23.03 7.54 10.82
C LEU A 431 23.51 8.86 10.21
N LYS A 432 23.31 9.99 10.93
CA LYS A 432 23.90 11.28 10.53
C LYS A 432 25.42 11.18 10.41
N SER A 433 26.09 10.57 11.41
CA SER A 433 27.55 10.40 11.41
C SER A 433 28.02 9.49 10.27
N GLU A 434 27.32 8.38 9.99
CA GLU A 434 27.61 7.49 8.85
C GLU A 434 27.53 8.24 7.50
N MET A 435 26.50 9.07 7.33
CA MET A 435 26.37 9.88 6.12
C MET A 435 27.53 10.87 5.96
N GLU A 436 28.02 11.42 7.06
CA GLU A 436 29.16 12.35 7.06
C GLU A 436 30.47 11.63 6.77
N THR A 437 30.79 10.56 7.52
CA THR A 437 32.08 9.90 7.50
C THR A 437 32.27 8.95 6.30
N GLU A 438 31.24 8.16 5.98
CA GLU A 438 31.30 7.09 4.98
C GLU A 438 30.76 7.52 3.61
N MET A 439 29.91 8.55 3.57
CA MET A 439 29.27 9.01 2.31
C MET A 439 29.72 10.41 1.89
N GLY A 440 30.47 11.12 2.75
CA GLY A 440 30.99 12.45 2.46
C GLY A 440 29.93 13.55 2.42
N ARG A 441 28.79 13.36 3.10
CA ARG A 441 27.72 14.34 3.18
C ARG A 441 28.07 15.50 4.12
N THR A 442 27.88 16.75 3.65
CA THR A 442 27.79 17.90 4.57
C THR A 442 26.51 17.79 5.39
N THR A 443 26.58 17.96 6.71
CA THR A 443 25.48 17.65 7.63
C THR A 443 24.86 18.87 8.30
N ASP A 444 25.13 20.08 7.80
CA ASP A 444 24.58 21.33 8.36
C ASP A 444 23.03 21.36 8.33
N ASN A 445 22.44 20.73 7.31
CA ASN A 445 20.98 20.60 7.18
C ASN A 445 20.45 19.20 7.58
N VAL A 446 21.24 18.38 8.28
CA VAL A 446 20.81 17.04 8.75
C VAL A 446 20.45 17.09 10.22
N LEU A 447 19.19 16.81 10.55
CA LEU A 447 18.64 16.83 11.90
C LEU A 447 18.25 15.42 12.35
N PRO A 448 18.87 14.85 13.40
CA PRO A 448 18.41 13.62 14.00
C PRO A 448 17.06 13.80 14.70
N VAL A 449 16.07 12.99 14.34
CA VAL A 449 14.74 12.95 14.95
C VAL A 449 14.37 11.49 15.19
N TYR A 450 14.35 11.08 16.46
CA TYR A 450 14.03 9.69 16.83
C TYR A 450 12.57 9.38 16.57
N ILE A 451 12.28 8.14 16.17
CA ILE A 451 10.92 7.65 15.89
C ILE A 451 10.04 7.72 17.14
N GLY A 452 10.57 7.21 18.26
CA GLY A 452 9.87 7.19 19.55
C GLY A 452 8.84 6.05 19.68
N VAL A 453 8.33 5.92 20.90
CA VAL A 453 7.28 4.97 21.28
C VAL A 453 6.18 5.72 22.04
N ASP A 454 4.94 5.22 21.96
CA ASP A 454 3.84 5.72 22.81
C ASP A 454 4.00 5.17 24.23
N GLU A 455 4.56 5.98 25.10
CA GLU A 455 4.84 5.63 26.50
C GLU A 455 3.56 5.41 27.32
N THR A 456 2.41 5.86 26.82
CA THR A 456 1.12 5.66 27.48
C THR A 456 0.45 4.35 27.07
N GLU A 457 0.73 3.87 25.86
CA GLU A 457 0.32 2.60 25.35
C GLU A 457 1.23 1.48 25.89
N PHE A 458 2.56 1.68 25.81
CA PHE A 458 3.58 0.75 26.32
C PHE A 458 3.89 1.04 27.80
N ASP A 459 2.91 0.77 28.66
CA ASP A 459 2.99 0.92 30.11
C ASP A 459 2.63 -0.41 30.79
N GLU A 460 3.62 -1.04 31.47
CA GLU A 460 3.43 -2.36 32.10
C GLU A 460 2.30 -2.39 33.13
N THR A 461 1.93 -1.22 33.72
CA THR A 461 0.83 -1.13 34.69
C THR A 461 -0.54 -1.26 34.07
N LYS A 462 -0.67 -1.07 32.76
CA LYS A 462 -1.92 -1.10 31.98
C LYS A 462 -2.14 -2.39 31.20
N VAL A 463 -1.18 -3.31 31.24
CA VAL A 463 -1.17 -4.53 30.44
C VAL A 463 -1.32 -5.74 31.35
N ASN A 464 -2.10 -6.74 30.94
CA ASN A 464 -2.18 -8.02 31.62
C ASN A 464 -1.60 -9.13 30.73
N ILE A 465 -0.99 -10.12 31.34
CA ILE A 465 -0.44 -11.29 30.61
C ILE A 465 -1.59 -12.07 29.98
N GLU A 466 -2.74 -12.10 30.63
CA GLU A 466 -3.95 -12.76 30.18
C GLU A 466 -4.63 -12.10 28.99
N ASP A 467 -4.18 -10.92 28.56
CA ASP A 467 -4.72 -10.24 27.38
C ASP A 467 -4.39 -10.98 26.06
N ASP A 468 -3.42 -11.92 26.08
CA ASP A 468 -3.14 -12.86 24.99
C ASP A 468 -3.42 -14.31 25.41
N GLU A 469 -4.36 -14.96 24.69
CA GLU A 469 -4.81 -16.33 25.05
C GLU A 469 -3.68 -17.38 24.93
N ASP A 470 -2.83 -17.31 23.90
CA ASP A 470 -1.73 -18.25 23.70
C ASP A 470 -0.67 -18.09 24.80
N LEU A 471 -0.41 -16.85 25.21
CA LEU A 471 0.53 -16.57 26.29
C LEU A 471 -0.01 -17.06 27.64
N LYS A 472 -1.28 -16.78 27.93
CA LYS A 472 -1.99 -17.22 29.12
C LYS A 472 -1.91 -18.76 29.30
N GLU A 473 -2.16 -19.50 28.20
CA GLU A 473 -2.15 -20.98 28.22
C GLU A 473 -0.80 -21.55 28.65
N VAL A 474 0.31 -20.90 28.26
CA VAL A 474 1.65 -21.42 28.49
C VAL A 474 2.40 -20.75 29.64
N TYR A 475 1.97 -19.56 30.09
CA TYR A 475 2.74 -18.76 31.05
C TYR A 475 3.03 -19.46 32.37
N ASP A 476 2.03 -20.13 32.96
CA ASP A 476 2.18 -20.85 34.24
C ASP A 476 3.28 -21.94 34.19
N LYS A 477 3.46 -22.55 33.03
CA LYS A 477 4.52 -23.56 32.84
C LYS A 477 5.92 -22.95 32.89
N TYR A 478 6.08 -21.69 32.52
CA TYR A 478 7.36 -21.01 32.36
C TYR A 478 7.57 -19.87 33.38
N LYS A 479 6.61 -19.64 34.31
CA LYS A 479 6.65 -18.47 35.20
C LYS A 479 7.93 -18.38 36.05
N ASP A 480 8.47 -19.53 36.49
CA ASP A 480 9.65 -19.60 37.33
C ASP A 480 10.96 -19.72 36.52
N MET A 481 10.87 -19.67 35.18
CA MET A 481 12.04 -19.70 34.31
C MET A 481 12.51 -18.29 33.96
N ARG A 482 13.80 -18.13 33.61
CA ARG A 482 14.38 -16.94 33.01
C ARG A 482 13.82 -16.81 31.60
N LYS A 483 13.06 -15.76 31.29
CA LYS A 483 12.31 -15.57 30.03
C LYS A 483 12.99 -14.53 29.18
N ILE A 484 13.49 -14.94 28.03
CA ILE A 484 14.06 -14.06 27.01
C ILE A 484 13.03 -13.85 25.92
N LEU A 485 12.78 -12.62 25.53
CA LEU A 485 11.92 -12.29 24.40
C LEU A 485 12.76 -12.09 23.12
N TYR A 486 12.31 -12.70 22.03
CA TYR A 486 12.82 -12.47 20.69
C TYR A 486 11.64 -12.05 19.80
N CYS A 487 11.41 -10.73 19.74
CA CYS A 487 10.26 -10.12 19.07
C CYS A 487 10.69 -9.42 17.77
N CYS A 488 10.50 -10.06 16.62
CA CYS A 488 10.89 -9.50 15.33
C CYS A 488 10.26 -10.26 14.14
N ARG A 489 10.41 -9.70 12.92
CA ARG A 489 10.22 -10.50 11.70
C ARG A 489 11.31 -11.57 11.62
N ILE A 490 10.91 -12.83 11.47
CA ILE A 490 11.84 -13.97 11.44
C ILE A 490 12.48 -14.07 10.04
N SER A 491 13.49 -13.25 9.82
CA SER A 491 14.23 -13.11 8.55
C SER A 491 15.75 -13.20 8.80
N ILE A 492 16.52 -13.39 7.74
CA ILE A 492 17.93 -13.73 7.85
C ILE A 492 18.76 -12.63 8.54
N GLU A 493 18.43 -11.36 8.30
CA GLU A 493 19.12 -10.21 8.90
C GLU A 493 18.88 -10.10 10.42
N LYS A 494 17.80 -10.71 10.93
CA LYS A 494 17.52 -10.81 12.37
C LYS A 494 18.28 -11.94 13.06
N ARG A 495 18.92 -12.81 12.28
CA ARG A 495 19.77 -13.92 12.71
C ARG A 495 19.08 -14.94 13.65
N PRO A 496 17.93 -15.53 13.25
CA PRO A 496 17.18 -16.44 14.11
C PRO A 496 17.98 -17.68 14.53
N ILE A 497 18.94 -18.14 13.70
CA ILE A 497 19.79 -19.29 14.04
C ILE A 497 20.82 -18.92 15.12
N LEU A 498 21.34 -17.69 15.10
CA LEU A 498 22.21 -17.21 16.20
C LEU A 498 21.44 -17.19 17.53
N ALA A 499 20.19 -16.67 17.53
CA ALA A 499 19.35 -16.67 18.73
C ALA A 499 19.17 -18.08 19.32
N LEU A 500 19.02 -19.13 18.48
CA LEU A 500 18.96 -20.53 18.94
C LEU A 500 20.29 -21.02 19.51
N LYS A 501 21.42 -20.67 18.90
CA LYS A 501 22.74 -21.03 19.41
C LYS A 501 23.04 -20.37 20.76
N ILE A 502 22.66 -19.09 20.91
CA ILE A 502 22.72 -18.36 22.18
C ILE A 502 21.86 -19.06 23.25
N LEU A 503 20.61 -19.40 22.93
CA LEU A 503 19.73 -20.13 23.83
C LEU A 503 20.33 -21.48 24.23
N LYS A 504 20.90 -22.22 23.26
CA LYS A 504 21.56 -23.51 23.55
C LYS A 504 22.70 -23.36 24.54
N LYS A 505 23.53 -22.34 24.40
CA LYS A 505 24.62 -21.99 25.32
C LYS A 505 24.07 -21.69 26.72
N LEU A 506 23.09 -20.79 26.82
CA LEU A 506 22.44 -20.42 28.08
C LEU A 506 21.84 -21.67 28.80
N CYS A 507 21.16 -22.55 28.06
CA CYS A 507 20.57 -23.78 28.63
C CYS A 507 21.62 -24.76 29.09
N SER A 508 22.84 -24.77 28.53
CA SER A 508 23.95 -25.60 29.04
C SER A 508 24.52 -25.08 30.36
N GLU A 509 24.40 -23.79 30.63
CA GLU A 509 24.82 -23.11 31.86
C GLU A 509 23.70 -23.08 32.91
N ASN A 510 22.48 -22.83 32.49
CA ASN A 510 21.28 -22.78 33.30
C ASN A 510 20.08 -23.31 32.52
N SER A 511 19.69 -24.56 32.73
CA SER A 511 18.56 -25.20 32.03
C SER A 511 17.20 -24.53 32.29
N ASN A 512 17.09 -23.66 33.31
CA ASN A 512 15.88 -22.93 33.67
C ASN A 512 15.74 -21.63 32.86
N THR A 513 16.04 -21.68 31.55
CA THR A 513 15.95 -20.57 30.62
C THR A 513 15.03 -20.91 29.46
N VAL A 514 14.17 -19.99 29.03
CA VAL A 514 13.23 -20.15 27.89
C VAL A 514 13.30 -18.93 26.98
N LEU A 515 13.18 -19.16 25.65
CA LEU A 515 13.06 -18.14 24.62
C LEU A 515 11.62 -18.09 24.14
N PHE A 516 10.99 -16.93 24.27
CA PHE A 516 9.69 -16.61 23.66
C PHE A 516 9.91 -15.93 22.31
N VAL A 517 9.45 -16.58 21.24
CA VAL A 517 9.59 -16.07 19.85
C VAL A 517 8.25 -15.51 19.39
N VAL A 518 8.20 -14.18 19.23
CA VAL A 518 7.03 -13.45 18.75
C VAL A 518 7.34 -12.86 17.38
N GLY A 519 6.51 -13.17 16.40
CA GLY A 519 6.69 -12.79 15.01
C GLY A 519 6.64 -13.95 14.04
N ASN A 520 6.68 -13.65 12.75
CA ASN A 520 6.72 -14.62 11.67
C ASN A 520 7.65 -14.12 10.55
N GLY A 521 7.95 -14.95 9.58
CA GLY A 521 8.78 -14.54 8.46
C GLY A 521 9.33 -15.70 7.64
N PRO A 522 10.11 -15.41 6.59
CA PRO A 522 10.58 -16.43 5.66
C PRO A 522 11.45 -17.52 6.30
N ASN A 523 12.16 -17.21 7.40
CA ASN A 523 13.04 -18.16 8.08
C ASN A 523 12.37 -18.90 9.26
N MET A 524 11.08 -18.72 9.52
CA MET A 524 10.37 -19.37 10.64
C MET A 524 10.46 -20.89 10.59
N GLN A 525 10.24 -21.50 9.43
CA GLN A 525 10.29 -22.97 9.30
C GLN A 525 11.71 -23.50 9.50
N GLN A 526 12.71 -22.78 9.04
CA GLN A 526 14.12 -23.09 9.27
C GLN A 526 14.46 -23.01 10.75
N MET A 527 14.05 -21.94 11.45
CA MET A 527 14.26 -21.74 12.87
C MET A 527 13.64 -22.87 13.70
N LYS A 528 12.39 -23.26 13.42
CA LYS A 528 11.71 -24.40 14.09
C LYS A 528 12.46 -25.72 13.89
N LYS A 529 12.91 -26.00 12.67
CA LYS A 529 13.68 -27.20 12.34
C LYS A 529 15.01 -27.24 13.09
N GLU A 530 15.72 -26.13 13.15
CA GLU A 530 17.02 -26.04 13.81
C GLU A 530 16.87 -26.11 15.34
N ALA A 531 15.85 -25.48 15.91
CA ALA A 531 15.54 -25.65 17.37
C ALA A 531 15.33 -27.11 17.76
N SER A 532 14.67 -27.88 16.89
CA SER A 532 14.48 -29.33 17.12
C SER A 532 15.79 -30.11 17.05
N LYS A 533 16.68 -29.79 16.10
CA LYS A 533 18.01 -30.44 16.01
C LYS A 533 18.90 -30.14 17.23
N LEU A 534 18.80 -28.91 17.76
CA LEU A 534 19.55 -28.49 18.94
C LEU A 534 18.97 -29.01 20.25
N GLY A 535 17.80 -29.69 20.21
CA GLY A 535 17.15 -30.26 21.39
C GLY A 535 16.49 -29.22 22.29
N LEU A 536 16.02 -28.10 21.74
CA LEU A 536 15.51 -26.94 22.49
C LEU A 536 13.98 -26.93 22.68
N GLN A 537 13.26 -28.03 22.35
CA GLN A 537 11.80 -28.06 22.35
C GLN A 537 11.16 -27.71 23.71
N LYS A 538 11.86 -27.89 24.80
CA LYS A 538 11.39 -27.55 26.16
C LYS A 538 11.73 -26.13 26.58
N ASN A 539 12.63 -25.46 25.84
CA ASN A 539 13.21 -24.17 26.19
C ASN A 539 12.85 -23.06 25.19
N ILE A 540 11.93 -23.33 24.25
CA ILE A 540 11.48 -22.35 23.25
C ILE A 540 9.98 -22.45 23.02
N VAL A 541 9.33 -21.30 22.88
CA VAL A 541 7.91 -21.20 22.52
C VAL A 541 7.77 -20.27 21.32
N PHE A 542 7.03 -20.70 20.29
CA PHE A 542 6.76 -19.92 19.08
C PHE A 542 5.30 -19.45 19.07
N PHE A 543 5.08 -18.16 19.23
CA PHE A 543 3.73 -17.56 19.26
C PHE A 543 3.21 -17.10 17.90
N GLY A 544 4.10 -17.04 16.86
CA GLY A 544 3.72 -16.47 15.56
C GLY A 544 3.57 -14.95 15.61
N SER A 545 2.91 -14.39 14.57
CA SER A 545 2.61 -12.95 14.53
C SER A 545 1.51 -12.61 15.51
N LYS A 546 1.69 -11.53 16.26
CA LYS A 546 0.70 -10.98 17.20
C LYS A 546 0.37 -9.54 16.88
N ASN A 547 -0.88 -9.16 17.02
CA ASN A 547 -1.34 -7.79 16.83
C ASN A 547 -0.98 -6.91 18.04
N ASP A 548 -1.00 -7.49 19.26
CA ASP A 548 -0.54 -6.86 20.48
C ASP A 548 0.64 -7.62 21.07
N VAL A 549 1.78 -6.97 21.18
CA VAL A 549 3.02 -7.54 21.73
C VAL A 549 3.28 -7.16 23.19
N LYS A 550 2.50 -6.24 23.75
CA LYS A 550 2.66 -5.72 25.11
C LYS A 550 2.61 -6.81 26.20
N PRO A 551 1.69 -7.80 26.16
CA PRO A 551 1.68 -8.89 27.13
C PRO A 551 3.00 -9.69 27.18
N PHE A 552 3.66 -9.85 26.01
CA PHE A 552 4.94 -10.58 25.92
C PHE A 552 6.09 -9.80 26.55
N TYR A 553 6.15 -8.48 26.36
CA TYR A 553 7.12 -7.65 27.10
C TYR A 553 6.89 -7.77 28.59
N LYS A 554 5.65 -7.70 29.06
CA LYS A 554 5.34 -7.84 30.49
C LYS A 554 5.74 -9.21 31.04
N ALA A 555 5.56 -10.27 30.26
CA ALA A 555 5.85 -11.65 30.67
C ALA A 555 7.34 -11.98 30.71
N CYS A 556 8.19 -11.30 29.94
CA CYS A 556 9.61 -11.59 29.79
C CYS A 556 10.51 -10.75 30.70
N ASP A 557 11.73 -11.23 30.92
CA ASP A 557 12.70 -10.56 31.79
C ASP A 557 13.66 -9.68 30.99
N VAL A 558 14.02 -10.06 29.75
CA VAL A 558 14.96 -9.35 28.90
C VAL A 558 14.59 -9.53 27.42
N GLU A 559 14.80 -8.52 26.58
CA GLU A 559 14.72 -8.66 25.14
C GLU A 559 16.09 -8.95 24.52
N LEU A 560 16.12 -9.84 23.52
CA LEU A 560 17.30 -10.16 22.73
C LEU A 560 17.15 -9.64 21.29
N ILE A 561 18.06 -8.75 20.88
CA ILE A 561 18.19 -8.24 19.52
C ILE A 561 19.57 -8.61 19.00
N CYS A 562 19.66 -9.65 18.17
CA CYS A 562 20.92 -10.10 17.60
C CYS A 562 21.03 -9.81 16.09
N SER A 563 20.36 -8.77 15.62
CA SER A 563 20.31 -8.36 14.20
C SER A 563 21.68 -8.01 13.64
N LEU A 564 21.83 -8.14 12.32
CA LEU A 564 23.05 -7.78 11.61
C LEU A 564 23.04 -6.31 11.12
N SER A 565 21.84 -5.76 10.88
CA SER A 565 21.62 -4.38 10.45
C SER A 565 20.30 -3.86 11.02
N GLU A 566 20.33 -2.67 11.56
CA GLU A 566 19.18 -1.91 12.08
C GLU A 566 19.48 -0.41 12.01
N GLY A 567 18.44 0.41 11.84
CA GLY A 567 18.57 1.83 12.17
C GLY A 567 18.48 2.04 13.69
N LEU A 568 17.26 1.88 14.22
CA LEU A 568 16.97 1.76 15.65
C LEU A 568 15.65 1.01 15.80
N THR A 569 15.68 -0.16 16.42
CA THR A 569 14.52 -1.06 16.40
C THR A 569 13.36 -0.52 17.24
N LEU A 570 12.14 -0.60 16.72
CA LEU A 570 10.94 -0.26 17.49
C LEU A 570 10.82 -1.14 18.73
N THR A 571 11.20 -2.42 18.64
CA THR A 571 11.13 -3.35 19.77
C THR A 571 12.04 -2.94 20.91
N THR A 572 13.20 -2.29 20.65
CA THR A 572 14.03 -1.67 21.71
C THR A 572 13.26 -0.59 22.45
N TYR A 573 12.58 0.30 21.72
CA TYR A 573 11.76 1.34 22.35
C TYR A 573 10.64 0.76 23.19
N GLU A 574 9.94 -0.25 22.63
CA GLU A 574 8.80 -0.93 23.25
C GLU A 574 9.22 -1.67 24.52
N ALA A 575 10.29 -2.50 24.45
CA ALA A 575 10.83 -3.22 25.60
C ALA A 575 11.22 -2.27 26.73
N MET A 576 12.00 -1.23 26.42
CA MET A 576 12.47 -0.26 27.40
C MET A 576 11.31 0.57 27.99
N ALA A 577 10.30 0.91 27.21
CA ALA A 577 9.08 1.54 27.69
C ALA A 577 8.32 0.64 28.67
N MET A 578 8.28 -0.70 28.41
CA MET A 578 7.72 -1.72 29.27
C MET A 578 8.66 -2.15 30.40
N LYS A 579 9.70 -1.35 30.70
CA LYS A 579 10.69 -1.63 31.72
C LYS A 579 11.45 -2.94 31.53
N ARG A 580 11.74 -3.33 30.29
CA ARG A 580 12.56 -4.52 30.01
C ARG A 580 13.95 -4.07 29.58
N PRO A 581 15.01 -4.51 30.30
CA PRO A 581 16.38 -4.36 29.82
C PRO A 581 16.55 -5.07 28.46
N VAL A 582 17.47 -4.58 27.64
CA VAL A 582 17.72 -5.09 26.30
C VAL A 582 19.15 -5.54 26.12
N VAL A 583 19.37 -6.73 25.56
CA VAL A 583 20.66 -7.13 24.99
C VAL A 583 20.59 -6.97 23.49
N SER A 584 21.35 -6.05 22.94
CA SER A 584 21.33 -5.73 21.52
C SER A 584 22.69 -5.85 20.87
N ALA A 585 22.66 -6.30 19.60
CA ALA A 585 23.81 -6.10 18.70
C ALA A 585 24.22 -4.63 18.64
N ASN A 586 25.50 -4.37 18.47
CA ASN A 586 26.04 -3.06 18.19
C ASN A 586 25.81 -2.67 16.72
N VAL A 587 24.58 -2.31 16.37
CA VAL A 587 24.16 -1.93 15.02
C VAL A 587 23.35 -0.66 15.06
N GLY A 588 23.51 0.19 14.04
CA GLY A 588 22.79 1.44 13.95
C GLY A 588 22.89 2.30 15.21
N GLY A 589 21.79 2.91 15.60
CA GLY A 589 21.68 3.80 16.76
C GLY A 589 21.44 3.10 18.10
N GLN A 590 21.57 1.77 18.24
CA GLN A 590 21.23 1.05 19.46
C GLN A 590 21.98 1.59 20.71
N LYS A 591 23.24 2.03 20.56
CA LYS A 591 24.03 2.67 21.63
C LYS A 591 23.44 4.02 22.11
N GLU A 592 22.56 4.62 21.37
CA GLU A 592 21.93 5.90 21.76
C GLU A 592 20.82 5.66 22.80
N LEU A 593 20.18 4.50 22.74
CA LEU A 593 19.15 4.04 23.68
C LEU A 593 19.74 3.21 24.83
N ILE A 594 20.61 2.26 24.51
CA ILE A 594 21.07 1.25 25.45
C ILE A 594 22.45 1.62 25.98
N ASP A 595 22.57 1.68 27.30
CA ASP A 595 23.83 1.74 28.05
C ASP A 595 23.84 0.72 29.19
N ASN A 596 24.94 0.61 29.90
CA ASN A 596 25.12 -0.40 30.97
C ASN A 596 24.14 -0.26 32.14
N THR A 597 23.43 0.86 32.26
CA THR A 597 22.44 1.09 33.33
C THR A 597 21.07 0.49 32.98
N CYS A 598 20.80 0.18 31.71
CA CYS A 598 19.50 -0.29 31.23
C CYS A 598 19.57 -1.47 30.24
N GLY A 599 20.77 -1.96 29.91
CA GLY A 599 20.94 -3.06 28.96
C GLY A 599 22.41 -3.40 28.69
N ARG A 600 22.66 -4.14 27.62
CA ARG A 600 24.00 -4.46 27.14
C ARG A 600 24.06 -4.37 25.61
N ILE A 601 25.16 -3.82 25.11
CA ILE A 601 25.49 -3.80 23.68
C ILE A 601 26.56 -4.85 23.41
N VAL A 602 26.35 -5.67 22.39
CA VAL A 602 27.26 -6.75 21.98
C VAL A 602 27.79 -6.46 20.57
N ASP A 603 29.13 -6.39 20.45
CA ASP A 603 29.77 -6.22 19.14
C ASP A 603 29.66 -7.51 18.32
N ASN A 604 29.07 -7.41 17.12
CA ASN A 604 29.00 -8.51 16.17
C ASN A 604 30.41 -8.87 15.65
N ILE A 605 30.64 -10.17 15.47
CA ILE A 605 31.81 -10.67 14.71
C ILE A 605 31.46 -10.80 13.23
N GLN A 606 30.26 -11.29 12.95
CA GLN A 606 29.74 -11.37 11.58
C GLN A 606 29.56 -9.97 10.99
N LYS A 607 30.01 -9.78 9.75
CA LYS A 607 29.85 -8.51 9.01
C LYS A 607 28.55 -8.52 8.19
N GLN A 608 28.02 -7.33 7.86
CA GLN A 608 26.80 -7.21 7.05
C GLN A 608 26.92 -7.87 5.67
N GLN A 609 28.11 -7.88 5.07
CA GLN A 609 28.37 -8.55 3.79
C GLN A 609 28.22 -10.07 3.86
N ASP A 610 28.32 -10.64 5.06
CA ASP A 610 28.24 -12.10 5.33
C ASP A 610 26.81 -12.54 5.67
N LEU A 611 25.81 -11.77 5.32
CA LEU A 611 24.38 -11.95 5.67
C LEU A 611 23.89 -13.40 5.46
N PHE A 612 24.32 -14.06 4.40
CA PHE A 612 23.86 -15.41 4.06
C PHE A 612 24.70 -16.53 4.69
N ILE A 613 25.70 -16.19 5.52
CA ILE A 613 26.56 -17.14 6.21
C ILE A 613 26.00 -17.37 7.63
N GLU A 614 25.35 -18.51 7.85
CA GLU A 614 24.78 -18.88 9.16
C GLU A 614 25.78 -19.72 10.03
N ASP A 615 27.06 -19.51 9.84
CA ASP A 615 28.13 -20.12 10.65
C ASP A 615 28.68 -19.09 11.63
N TYR A 616 28.14 -19.11 12.86
CA TYR A 616 28.46 -18.16 13.92
C TYR A 616 29.57 -18.72 14.82
N SER A 617 30.55 -17.88 15.14
CA SER A 617 31.66 -18.25 16.03
C SER A 617 31.18 -18.51 17.48
N GLU A 618 31.82 -19.42 18.17
CA GLU A 618 31.56 -19.64 19.60
C GLU A 618 31.82 -18.37 20.43
N GLU A 619 32.81 -17.57 20.03
CA GLU A 619 33.09 -16.28 20.66
C GLU A 619 31.91 -15.32 20.59
N GLU A 620 31.23 -15.22 19.44
CA GLU A 620 30.05 -14.34 19.30
C GLU A 620 28.88 -14.83 20.12
N ILE A 621 28.66 -16.15 20.14
CA ILE A 621 27.62 -16.79 20.96
C ILE A 621 27.89 -16.53 22.46
N ASP A 622 29.14 -16.70 22.91
CA ASP A 622 29.55 -16.47 24.30
C ASP A 622 29.38 -15.00 24.74
N ARG A 623 29.66 -14.03 23.85
CA ARG A 623 29.45 -12.61 24.16
C ARG A 623 27.97 -12.31 24.47
N TYR A 624 27.04 -12.84 23.65
CA TYR A 624 25.60 -12.65 23.88
C TYR A 624 25.13 -13.40 25.14
N ALA A 625 25.56 -14.65 25.32
CA ALA A 625 25.19 -15.43 26.50
C ALA A 625 25.67 -14.75 27.80
N LYS A 626 26.89 -14.23 27.80
CA LYS A 626 27.45 -13.46 28.92
C LYS A 626 26.63 -12.21 29.20
N ALA A 627 26.30 -11.43 28.18
CA ALA A 627 25.51 -10.21 28.31
C ALA A 627 24.10 -10.46 28.87
N LEU A 628 23.44 -11.55 28.43
CA LEU A 628 22.15 -11.98 28.98
C LEU A 628 22.25 -12.42 30.44
N ASN A 629 23.27 -13.22 30.82
CA ASN A 629 23.50 -13.63 32.19
C ASN A 629 23.79 -12.42 33.09
N GLU A 630 24.59 -11.45 32.66
CA GLU A 630 24.88 -10.24 33.43
C GLU A 630 23.61 -9.47 33.80
N ILE A 631 22.58 -9.44 32.94
CA ILE A 631 21.28 -8.81 33.22
C ILE A 631 20.44 -9.74 34.14
N LEU A 632 20.27 -11.00 33.76
CA LEU A 632 19.33 -11.93 34.39
C LEU A 632 19.76 -12.32 35.83
N ASP A 633 21.07 -12.25 36.12
CA ASP A 633 21.64 -12.54 37.45
C ASP A 633 22.02 -11.24 38.20
N SER A 634 21.66 -10.07 37.65
CA SER A 634 22.03 -8.78 38.25
C SER A 634 21.29 -8.52 39.56
N LYS A 635 22.06 -8.14 40.59
CA LYS A 635 21.48 -7.66 41.86
C LYS A 635 20.74 -6.34 41.69
N ASN A 636 21.06 -5.56 40.64
CA ASN A 636 20.46 -4.27 40.34
C ASN A 636 19.39 -4.36 39.23
N TYR A 637 18.82 -5.55 39.01
CA TYR A 637 17.87 -5.80 37.92
C TYR A 637 16.66 -4.84 37.94
N GLU A 638 16.06 -4.63 39.12
CA GLU A 638 14.93 -3.70 39.26
C GLU A 638 15.33 -2.23 38.95
N GLU A 639 16.53 -1.81 39.32
CA GLU A 639 17.06 -0.50 38.96
C GLU A 639 17.27 -0.38 37.43
N MET A 640 17.75 -1.43 36.78
CA MET A 640 17.93 -1.48 35.33
C MET A 640 16.58 -1.33 34.60
N LYS A 641 15.52 -1.94 35.11
CA LYS A 641 14.15 -1.80 34.61
C LYS A 641 13.67 -0.34 34.65
N GLU A 642 13.83 0.31 35.79
CA GLU A 642 13.42 1.71 35.94
C GLU A 642 14.26 2.64 35.06
N ASN A 643 15.54 2.39 34.92
CA ASN A 643 16.44 3.16 34.05
C ASN A 643 16.09 3.01 32.57
N ALA A 644 15.68 1.80 32.14
CA ALA A 644 15.20 1.56 30.76
C ALA A 644 14.01 2.48 30.44
N ARG A 645 12.99 2.51 31.28
CA ARG A 645 11.82 3.38 31.07
C ARG A 645 12.19 4.87 31.16
N LYS A 646 13.01 5.25 32.15
CA LYS A 646 13.46 6.63 32.31
C LYS A 646 14.21 7.12 31.08
N LYS A 647 14.99 6.28 30.43
CA LYS A 647 15.69 6.60 29.18
C LYS A 647 14.69 6.95 28.08
N ILE A 648 13.62 6.17 27.92
CA ILE A 648 12.55 6.42 26.94
C ILE A 648 11.89 7.78 27.21
N LEU A 649 11.47 8.04 28.45
CA LEU A 649 10.79 9.28 28.81
C LEU A 649 11.66 10.53 28.58
N ASN A 650 12.97 10.41 28.57
CA ASN A 650 13.93 11.46 28.36
C ASN A 650 14.23 11.76 26.87
N GLY A 651 13.23 11.71 25.99
CA GLY A 651 13.37 12.21 24.61
C GLY A 651 13.10 11.19 23.50
N PHE A 652 12.70 9.96 23.87
CA PHE A 652 12.45 8.89 22.91
C PHE A 652 10.97 8.51 22.83
N THR A 653 10.06 9.46 23.12
CA THR A 653 8.62 9.28 23.00
C THR A 653 8.10 9.77 21.65
N ILE A 654 6.96 9.21 21.21
CA ILE A 654 6.23 9.73 20.04
C ILE A 654 5.87 11.20 20.22
N GLY A 655 5.49 11.60 21.44
CA GLY A 655 5.17 13.00 21.74
C GLY A 655 6.32 13.96 21.44
N ASN A 656 7.58 13.55 21.72
CA ASN A 656 8.75 14.34 21.38
C ASN A 656 8.99 14.41 19.86
N MET A 657 8.88 13.29 19.16
CA MET A 657 8.96 13.25 17.70
C MET A 657 7.93 14.19 17.05
N LYS A 658 6.66 14.06 17.45
CA LYS A 658 5.56 14.90 16.95
C LYS A 658 5.82 16.37 17.17
N LYS A 659 6.30 16.76 18.36
CA LYS A 659 6.61 18.15 18.68
C LYS A 659 7.71 18.73 17.78
N ILE A 660 8.79 17.96 17.53
CA ILE A 660 9.88 18.39 16.66
C ILE A 660 9.38 18.52 15.22
N MET A 661 8.75 17.48 14.69
CA MET A 661 8.32 17.44 13.30
C MET A 661 7.24 18.50 12.98
N THR A 662 6.30 18.74 13.89
CA THR A 662 5.29 19.80 13.71
C THR A 662 5.95 21.17 13.63
N LYS A 663 6.94 21.45 14.48
CA LYS A 663 7.69 22.71 14.43
C LYS A 663 8.48 22.85 13.11
N GLU A 664 9.15 21.79 12.66
CA GLU A 664 9.91 21.80 11.41
C GLU A 664 8.99 22.04 10.19
N ILE A 665 7.83 21.35 10.13
CA ILE A 665 6.85 21.56 9.07
C ILE A 665 6.32 23.01 9.07
N GLU A 666 6.03 23.57 10.24
CA GLU A 666 5.57 24.96 10.36
C GLU A 666 6.65 25.98 9.91
N GLU A 667 7.91 25.75 10.27
CA GLU A 667 9.04 26.57 9.83
C GLU A 667 9.24 26.49 8.31
N LEU A 668 9.28 25.27 7.75
CA LEU A 668 9.52 25.04 6.33
C LEU A 668 8.40 25.60 5.44
N THR A 669 7.14 25.41 5.84
CA THR A 669 5.98 25.91 5.07
C THR A 669 5.77 27.43 5.20
N SER A 670 6.41 28.07 6.20
CA SER A 670 6.39 29.53 6.35
C SER A 670 7.48 30.24 5.55
N ASN A 671 8.45 29.50 5.04
CA ASN A 671 9.59 30.03 4.32
C ASN A 671 9.69 29.41 2.91
N LYS A 672 10.29 30.18 1.98
CA LYS A 672 10.68 29.61 0.69
C LYS A 672 11.96 28.79 0.84
N SER A 673 12.12 27.81 -0.03
CA SER A 673 13.37 27.04 -0.13
C SER A 673 14.57 27.97 -0.34
N LYS A 674 15.65 27.69 0.39
CA LYS A 674 16.93 28.41 0.28
C LYS A 674 17.92 27.72 -0.64
N VAL A 675 17.64 26.47 -1.05
CA VAL A 675 18.45 25.67 -1.98
C VAL A 675 17.91 25.80 -3.41
N GLY A 676 17.68 27.05 -3.84
CA GLY A 676 17.22 27.34 -5.20
C GLY A 676 18.38 27.25 -6.20
N LEU A 677 18.27 26.35 -7.16
CA LEU A 677 19.09 26.37 -8.37
C LEU A 677 18.42 27.24 -9.43
N ASP A 678 19.23 27.79 -10.37
CA ASP A 678 18.70 28.40 -11.60
C ASP A 678 18.00 27.31 -12.43
N SER A 679 16.73 27.13 -12.12
CA SER A 679 15.92 25.96 -12.44
C SER A 679 15.79 25.65 -13.94
N PRO A 680 15.58 26.63 -14.84
CA PRO A 680 15.45 26.32 -16.27
C PRO A 680 16.75 25.79 -16.89
N LYS A 681 17.92 26.25 -16.40
CA LYS A 681 19.24 25.86 -16.90
C LYS A 681 19.54 24.38 -16.67
N TYR A 682 19.08 23.82 -15.55
CA TYR A 682 19.39 22.44 -15.17
C TYR A 682 18.29 21.45 -15.53
N ARG A 683 17.14 21.91 -16.06
CA ARG A 683 15.98 21.07 -16.35
C ARG A 683 16.30 19.90 -17.27
N GLU A 684 17.03 20.17 -18.36
CA GLU A 684 17.44 19.13 -19.31
C GLU A 684 18.38 18.12 -18.66
N MET A 685 19.36 18.58 -17.89
CA MET A 685 20.27 17.70 -17.14
C MET A 685 19.50 16.78 -16.19
N TYR A 686 18.53 17.31 -15.45
CA TYR A 686 17.72 16.51 -14.53
C TYR A 686 16.74 15.56 -15.25
N SER A 687 16.30 15.90 -16.45
CA SER A 687 15.54 14.98 -17.29
C SER A 687 16.37 13.76 -17.69
N GLN A 688 17.62 13.98 -18.12
CA GLN A 688 18.57 12.90 -18.43
C GLN A 688 18.94 12.08 -17.20
N TYR A 689 19.16 12.74 -16.05
CA TYR A 689 19.41 12.09 -14.78
C TYR A 689 18.26 11.11 -14.40
N LEU A 690 17.01 11.55 -14.52
CA LEU A 690 15.86 10.72 -14.22
C LEU A 690 15.75 9.51 -15.15
N VAL A 691 16.03 9.67 -16.46
CA VAL A 691 16.07 8.56 -17.42
C VAL A 691 17.13 7.54 -17.03
N LEU A 692 18.36 8.01 -16.74
CA LEU A 692 19.48 7.13 -16.36
C LEU A 692 19.18 6.34 -15.08
N TYR A 693 18.58 6.97 -14.08
CA TYR A 693 18.19 6.30 -12.83
C TYR A 693 17.06 5.30 -13.03
N ASN A 694 16.07 5.62 -13.86
CA ASN A 694 15.04 4.65 -14.22
C ASN A 694 15.63 3.41 -14.91
N GLN A 695 16.58 3.59 -15.83
CA GLN A 695 17.28 2.48 -16.48
C GLN A 695 18.11 1.65 -15.49
N LEU A 696 18.82 2.31 -14.57
CA LEU A 696 19.60 1.65 -13.52
C LEU A 696 18.72 0.85 -12.57
N ASP A 697 17.63 1.47 -12.11
CA ASP A 697 16.67 0.85 -11.22
C ASP A 697 16.03 -0.40 -11.85
N GLN A 698 15.67 -0.33 -13.12
CA GLN A 698 15.19 -1.47 -13.88
C GLN A 698 16.20 -2.63 -13.89
N ARG A 699 17.47 -2.33 -14.21
CA ARG A 699 18.53 -3.35 -14.27
C ARG A 699 18.73 -4.02 -12.91
N THR A 700 18.79 -3.23 -11.84
CA THR A 700 18.93 -3.71 -10.47
C THR A 700 17.74 -4.58 -10.09
N TYR A 701 16.52 -4.10 -10.34
CA TYR A 701 15.31 -4.81 -10.06
C TYR A 701 15.22 -6.17 -10.75
N PHE A 702 15.55 -6.23 -12.05
CA PHE A 702 15.54 -7.48 -12.83
C PHE A 702 16.68 -8.42 -12.45
N SER A 703 17.86 -7.89 -12.06
CA SER A 703 19.00 -8.73 -11.64
C SER A 703 18.71 -9.42 -10.32
N ASP A 704 18.15 -8.73 -9.35
CA ASP A 704 17.91 -9.25 -8.00
C ASP A 704 16.77 -10.26 -7.93
N LYS A 705 15.77 -10.11 -8.79
CA LYS A 705 14.66 -11.07 -8.87
C LYS A 705 14.84 -12.18 -9.91
N GLY A 706 16.06 -12.36 -10.43
CA GLY A 706 16.36 -13.40 -11.40
C GLY A 706 15.61 -13.24 -12.72
N GLY A 707 15.33 -11.99 -13.12
CA GLY A 707 14.54 -11.68 -14.32
C GLY A 707 13.03 -11.88 -14.16
N ILE A 708 12.54 -12.07 -12.92
CA ILE A 708 11.11 -12.20 -12.62
C ILE A 708 10.55 -10.79 -12.40
N GLY A 709 9.55 -10.41 -13.20
CA GLY A 709 8.87 -9.10 -13.10
C GLY A 709 8.23 -8.84 -11.73
N VAL A 710 7.81 -7.61 -11.54
CA VAL A 710 7.39 -6.91 -10.32
C VAL A 710 6.45 -7.66 -9.36
N ASP A 711 5.84 -8.76 -9.79
CA ASP A 711 5.00 -9.62 -8.96
C ASP A 711 5.41 -11.08 -9.06
N GLY A 712 6.11 -11.57 -8.04
CA GLY A 712 6.19 -13.00 -7.77
C GLY A 712 4.80 -13.67 -7.78
N ASN A 713 3.76 -12.93 -7.36
CA ASN A 713 2.36 -13.36 -7.39
C ASN A 713 1.80 -13.51 -8.82
N PHE A 714 2.12 -12.64 -9.77
CA PHE A 714 1.58 -12.76 -11.14
C PHE A 714 2.09 -14.01 -11.85
N TYR A 715 3.38 -14.33 -11.72
CA TYR A 715 3.93 -15.57 -12.26
C TYR A 715 3.49 -16.79 -11.46
N GLU A 716 3.32 -16.68 -10.14
CA GLU A 716 2.73 -17.74 -9.33
C GLU A 716 1.26 -17.95 -9.68
N GLU A 717 0.45 -16.90 -9.83
CA GLU A 717 -0.95 -17.01 -10.28
C GLU A 717 -1.06 -17.54 -11.71
N LYS A 718 -0.25 -17.07 -12.66
CA LYS A 718 -0.23 -17.59 -14.03
C LYS A 718 0.26 -19.04 -14.07
N THR A 719 1.29 -19.36 -13.30
CA THR A 719 1.80 -20.73 -13.14
C THR A 719 0.78 -21.60 -12.43
N GLN A 720 0.05 -21.07 -11.45
CA GLN A 720 -0.99 -21.79 -10.74
C GLN A 720 -2.21 -22.01 -11.66
N ARG A 721 -2.66 -21.01 -12.42
CA ARG A 721 -3.71 -21.14 -13.44
C ARG A 721 -3.33 -22.16 -14.52
N LEU A 722 -2.07 -22.15 -14.98
CA LEU A 722 -1.56 -23.15 -15.93
C LEU A 722 -1.54 -24.55 -15.30
N LYS A 723 -1.12 -24.67 -14.05
CA LYS A 723 -1.17 -25.92 -13.27
C LYS A 723 -2.61 -26.40 -13.13
N ASP A 724 -3.54 -25.51 -12.82
CA ASP A 724 -4.96 -25.85 -12.67
C ASP A 724 -5.61 -26.23 -14.00
N GLN A 725 -5.27 -25.56 -15.11
CA GLN A 725 -5.71 -25.95 -16.45
C GLN A 725 -5.13 -27.30 -16.87
N LEU A 726 -3.84 -27.51 -16.66
CA LEU A 726 -3.19 -28.80 -16.92
C LEU A 726 -3.78 -29.91 -16.03
N TRP A 727 -4.11 -29.57 -14.76
CA TRP A 727 -4.73 -30.52 -13.84
C TRP A 727 -6.18 -30.84 -14.16
N LYS A 728 -6.90 -29.97 -14.86
CA LYS A 728 -8.24 -30.24 -15.42
C LYS A 728 -8.18 -31.22 -16.59
N ASN A 729 -7.05 -31.39 -17.29
CA ASN A 729 -6.89 -32.31 -18.39
C ASN A 729 -6.66 -33.77 -17.87
N PRO A 730 -7.55 -34.73 -18.18
CA PRO A 730 -7.42 -36.10 -17.68
C PRO A 730 -6.14 -36.82 -18.11
N ALA A 731 -5.64 -36.56 -19.33
CA ALA A 731 -4.40 -37.15 -19.85
C ALA A 731 -3.18 -36.65 -19.07
N TRP A 732 -3.12 -35.34 -18.73
CA TRP A 732 -2.05 -34.78 -17.89
C TRP A 732 -2.09 -35.31 -16.48
N ARG A 733 -3.28 -35.44 -15.86
CA ARG A 733 -3.41 -36.05 -14.53
C ARG A 733 -2.91 -37.50 -14.52
N GLY A 734 -3.23 -38.26 -15.58
CA GLY A 734 -2.73 -39.62 -15.74
C GLY A 734 -1.21 -39.68 -15.86
N PHE A 735 -0.63 -38.80 -16.69
CA PHE A 735 0.81 -38.69 -16.89
C PHE A 735 1.57 -38.25 -15.62
N ILE A 736 1.11 -37.25 -14.90
CA ILE A 736 1.73 -36.80 -13.62
C ILE A 736 1.65 -37.91 -12.55
N LYS A 737 0.50 -38.58 -12.41
CA LYS A 737 0.37 -39.75 -11.51
C LYS A 737 1.32 -40.88 -11.88
N PHE A 738 1.51 -41.15 -13.16
CA PHE A 738 2.48 -42.12 -13.66
C PHE A 738 3.93 -41.73 -13.28
N LEU A 739 4.32 -40.48 -13.52
CA LEU A 739 5.66 -39.97 -13.15
C LEU A 739 5.91 -39.97 -11.62
N GLN A 740 4.87 -39.71 -10.82
CA GLN A 740 4.95 -39.82 -9.35
C GLN A 740 5.11 -41.28 -8.88
N LYS A 741 4.38 -42.18 -9.51
CA LYS A 741 4.36 -43.62 -9.16
C LYS A 741 5.66 -44.35 -9.58
N THR A 742 6.29 -43.91 -10.67
CA THR A 742 7.54 -44.49 -11.17
C THR A 742 8.80 -43.95 -10.54
N GLY A 743 8.72 -42.96 -9.63
CA GLY A 743 9.88 -42.34 -8.99
C GLY A 743 10.73 -41.45 -9.90
N ILE A 744 10.36 -41.32 -11.19
CA ILE A 744 11.11 -40.52 -12.19
C ILE A 744 11.21 -39.04 -11.77
N MET A 745 10.18 -38.48 -11.12
CA MET A 745 10.26 -37.11 -10.59
C MET A 745 11.29 -36.95 -9.48
N LYS A 746 11.49 -37.95 -8.63
CA LYS A 746 12.57 -37.94 -7.61
C LYS A 746 13.95 -38.01 -8.23
N ALA A 747 14.11 -38.81 -9.27
CA ALA A 747 15.36 -38.94 -10.04
C ALA A 747 15.68 -37.67 -10.85
N ALA A 748 14.70 -37.06 -11.49
CA ALA A 748 14.83 -35.79 -12.24
C ALA A 748 15.23 -34.62 -11.34
N LYS A 749 14.66 -34.54 -10.13
CA LYS A 749 14.99 -33.52 -9.12
C LYS A 749 16.43 -33.70 -8.57
N LYS A 750 16.89 -34.95 -8.45
CA LYS A 750 18.24 -35.28 -8.01
C LYS A 750 19.30 -35.05 -9.09
N ALA A 751 18.90 -35.07 -10.39
CA ALA A 751 19.77 -34.86 -11.54
C ALA A 751 19.81 -33.40 -12.06
N GLY A 752 19.17 -32.44 -11.39
CA GLY A 752 19.13 -31.04 -11.81
C GLY A 752 18.35 -30.76 -13.10
N VAL A 753 17.58 -31.75 -13.59
CA VAL A 753 16.79 -31.66 -14.84
C VAL A 753 15.60 -30.68 -14.67
N ASP A 754 15.17 -30.44 -13.44
CA ASP A 754 14.11 -29.48 -13.09
C ASP A 754 14.46 -28.05 -13.57
N ARG A 755 15.75 -27.66 -13.50
CA ARG A 755 16.24 -26.37 -13.96
C ARG A 755 16.18 -26.25 -15.50
N LYS A 756 16.60 -27.28 -16.23
CA LYS A 756 16.57 -27.30 -17.72
C LYS A 756 15.15 -27.35 -18.30
N ILE A 757 14.22 -28.00 -17.61
CA ILE A 757 12.80 -28.02 -18.00
C ILE A 757 12.17 -26.63 -17.76
N LYS A 758 12.47 -25.98 -16.65
CA LYS A 758 12.03 -24.60 -16.38
C LYS A 758 12.56 -23.60 -17.39
N GLU A 759 13.86 -23.71 -17.77
CA GLU A 759 14.47 -22.88 -18.80
C GLU A 759 13.89 -23.12 -20.21
N LYS A 760 13.53 -24.34 -20.56
CA LYS A 760 12.94 -24.67 -21.85
C LYS A 760 11.45 -24.29 -21.93
N VAL A 761 10.72 -24.40 -20.85
CA VAL A 761 9.32 -23.91 -20.74
C VAL A 761 9.30 -22.39 -20.79
N ALA A 762 10.21 -21.70 -20.11
CA ALA A 762 10.36 -20.24 -20.18
C ALA A 762 10.74 -19.73 -21.58
N LYS A 763 11.48 -20.54 -22.37
CA LYS A 763 11.90 -20.20 -23.73
C LYS A 763 10.78 -20.40 -24.77
N ASN A 764 9.82 -21.27 -24.48
CA ASN A 764 8.64 -21.52 -25.35
C ASN A 764 7.41 -20.68 -24.98
N LEU A 765 7.51 -19.88 -23.90
CA LEU A 765 6.48 -18.95 -23.44
C LEU A 765 6.82 -17.48 -23.81
N LYS A 766 7.97 -17.24 -24.46
CA LYS A 766 8.30 -16.00 -25.15
C LYS A 766 7.81 -16.07 -26.60
#